data_65bb20cdb6d1633bfd33d50c556e955d
#
_entry.id   65bb20cdb6d1633bfd33d50c556e955d
#
_cell.length_a   1.000
_cell.length_b   1.000
_cell.length_c   1.000
_cell.angle_alpha   90.00
_cell.angle_beta   90.00
_cell.angle_gamma   90.00
#
_symmetry.space_group_name_H-M   'P 1'
#
loop_
_entity.id
_entity.type
_entity.pdbx_description
1 polymer ?
#
loop_
_entity_poly.entity_id
_entity_poly.type
_entity_poly.pdbx_seq_one_letter_code
_entity_poly.pdbx_strand_id
1 'polypeptide(L)'
;MSVAGEPTGGVRLADARRSSARIRWSSRFANQRVKAATAWIMVPVAVALLSWQTLPLEPQPGVDNSWGAALHMALHDGVTFGNHLIFTYGPLGFLSVPTLWYSHTGAIAFFYAVLVRLALASALFAGARRSYGAVAGAAVALLVASASGSAIETVPFLVFGVWAVDRLSDRRRILIVMAAAGAVAGFELLNKTSTGIELVALALVMACTARGRRSVQLAVTVAAMVVAVLIGWSATGQGLGTLPAFAHSTEQIISGYAAGMGGGALIDGWPIAAACAAFVFGLVGALHMTANGESRRRWGIVALWITFWYFEFKEGFVRHDAGHNQIFFDSMLGGFLAFRWRPERRLAALGATAALCLFAVVAAGSSPSHVLDFPGDASSALKQIEQVSERSKRDAIIAEGRELIERSYPIDQQTLNLLRGKTTHVAPYQVAVAWAYDLDWHPLPVFQSYTAYTTTLDQDNADALNSAYAPQRILRNLEGPIDGRVLSFDEPLTTRTMLCRYRPLRATSSWQVLALGADRCATPVLLRTVRANWNQVVAVPAPPNDHTVVFVRIDGVAVAGFERLTALLFRPAQRMVVLNGAAHRLVEETASDGLLLRAPARVDYAAPFNLAPNSTTIAVEKVGALPLPGAPITYSFYSQSVSLGAS
;
A
#
# COMPACT_ATOMS: atom_id res chain seq x y z
N MET A 1 -94.87 40.49 2.76
CA MET A 1 -94.42 39.20 3.23
C MET A 1 -93.37 38.68 2.29
N SER A 2 -92.14 38.79 2.67
CA SER A 2 -90.97 38.47 1.85
C SER A 2 -90.35 37.17 2.43
N VAL A 3 -89.98 36.23 1.56
CA VAL A 3 -89.18 35.09 1.91
C VAL A 3 -87.95 35.10 0.99
N ALA A 4 -86.79 35.28 1.62
CA ALA A 4 -85.48 35.24 1.02
C ALA A 4 -85.05 33.78 0.80
N GLY A 5 -84.52 33.43 -0.35
CA GLY A 5 -83.84 32.17 -0.64
C GLY A 5 -82.33 32.35 -0.67
N GLU A 6 -81.66 31.60 0.14
CA GLU A 6 -80.20 31.54 0.22
C GLU A 6 -79.57 30.81 -0.97
N PRO A 7 -78.40 31.22 -1.43
CA PRO A 7 -77.60 30.47 -2.41
C PRO A 7 -76.51 29.58 -1.72
N THR A 8 -76.78 28.30 -1.52
CA THR A 8 -75.86 27.31 -1.07
C THR A 8 -75.27 26.50 -2.23
N GLY A 9 -74.28 27.04 -2.93
CA GLY A 9 -73.68 26.31 -4.08
C GLY A 9 -72.21 26.58 -4.35
N GLY A 10 -71.62 27.62 -3.74
CA GLY A 10 -70.29 28.09 -4.14
C GLY A 10 -69.06 27.52 -3.35
N VAL A 11 -69.29 27.03 -2.15
CA VAL A 11 -68.15 26.70 -1.23
C VAL A 11 -67.57 25.27 -1.50
N ARG A 12 -68.37 24.31 -1.95
CA ARG A 12 -67.91 22.91 -2.15
C ARG A 12 -66.98 22.71 -3.37
N LEU A 13 -67.07 23.53 -4.42
CA LEU A 13 -66.24 23.40 -5.64
C LEU A 13 -64.84 24.00 -5.48
N ALA A 14 -64.67 25.01 -4.59
CA ALA A 14 -63.35 25.61 -4.28
C ALA A 14 -62.48 24.70 -3.44
N ASP A 15 -63.04 23.96 -2.46
CA ASP A 15 -62.30 23.02 -1.61
C ASP A 15 -61.91 21.73 -2.36
N ALA A 16 -62.72 21.23 -3.25
CA ALA A 16 -62.41 20.08 -4.11
C ALA A 16 -61.26 20.42 -5.09
N ARG A 17 -61.19 21.63 -5.62
CA ARG A 17 -60.06 22.07 -6.47
C ARG A 17 -58.78 22.29 -5.67
N ARG A 18 -58.85 22.80 -4.43
CA ARG A 18 -57.69 22.94 -3.53
C ARG A 18 -57.14 21.59 -3.04
N SER A 19 -57.99 20.61 -2.75
CA SER A 19 -57.57 19.26 -2.36
C SER A 19 -56.91 18.47 -3.53
N SER A 20 -57.49 18.56 -4.75
CA SER A 20 -56.92 17.93 -5.93
C SER A 20 -55.59 18.57 -6.38
N ALA A 21 -55.42 19.88 -6.19
CA ALA A 21 -54.14 20.57 -6.43
C ALA A 21 -53.09 20.14 -5.40
N ARG A 22 -53.44 20.05 -4.12
CA ARG A 22 -52.51 19.56 -3.05
C ARG A 22 -52.11 18.10 -3.29
N ILE A 23 -53.00 17.22 -3.69
CA ILE A 23 -52.70 15.82 -4.00
C ILE A 23 -51.81 15.71 -5.25
N ARG A 24 -52.03 16.49 -6.30
CA ARG A 24 -51.17 16.53 -7.50
C ARG A 24 -49.78 17.14 -7.20
N TRP A 25 -49.69 18.12 -6.31
CA TRP A 25 -48.40 18.67 -5.86
C TRP A 25 -47.64 17.68 -5.01
N SER A 26 -48.27 17.01 -4.06
CA SER A 26 -47.62 15.99 -3.23
C SER A 26 -47.12 14.78 -4.04
N SER A 27 -47.89 14.33 -5.04
CA SER A 27 -47.47 13.25 -5.92
C SER A 27 -46.32 13.64 -6.88
N ARG A 28 -46.28 14.88 -7.36
CA ARG A 28 -45.14 15.39 -8.15
C ARG A 28 -43.86 15.51 -7.32
N PHE A 29 -43.97 16.02 -6.08
CA PHE A 29 -42.80 16.08 -5.17
C PHE A 29 -42.32 14.69 -4.70
N ALA A 30 -43.21 13.77 -4.43
CA ALA A 30 -42.89 12.37 -4.14
C ALA A 30 -42.19 11.72 -5.34
N ASN A 31 -42.72 11.90 -6.54
CA ASN A 31 -42.14 11.34 -7.77
C ASN A 31 -40.77 11.97 -8.12
N GLN A 32 -40.57 13.27 -7.85
CA GLN A 32 -39.24 13.92 -8.00
C GLN A 32 -38.21 13.42 -6.97
N ARG A 33 -38.65 13.19 -5.72
CA ARG A 33 -37.76 12.60 -4.68
C ARG A 33 -37.37 11.18 -5.00
N VAL A 34 -38.32 10.35 -5.48
CA VAL A 34 -38.06 8.98 -5.92
C VAL A 34 -37.07 8.98 -7.10
N LYS A 35 -37.34 9.79 -8.14
CA LYS A 35 -36.45 9.92 -9.32
C LYS A 35 -35.04 10.39 -8.91
N ALA A 36 -34.93 11.33 -7.96
CA ALA A 36 -33.65 11.78 -7.47
C ALA A 36 -32.93 10.69 -6.67
N ALA A 37 -33.63 9.95 -5.79
CA ALA A 37 -33.04 8.84 -5.03
C ALA A 37 -32.57 7.71 -5.97
N THR A 38 -33.39 7.35 -6.99
CA THR A 38 -33.01 6.35 -7.99
C THR A 38 -31.75 6.77 -8.75
N ALA A 39 -31.62 8.05 -9.15
CA ALA A 39 -30.40 8.54 -9.82
C ALA A 39 -29.16 8.46 -8.94
N TRP A 40 -29.29 8.62 -7.63
CA TRP A 40 -28.18 8.49 -6.68
C TRP A 40 -27.68 7.06 -6.50
N ILE A 41 -28.44 6.06 -6.90
CA ILE A 41 -28.04 4.65 -6.89
C ILE A 41 -27.62 4.20 -8.29
N MET A 42 -28.47 4.45 -9.29
CA MET A 42 -28.26 3.92 -10.64
C MET A 42 -27.05 4.53 -11.36
N VAL A 43 -26.80 5.85 -11.16
CA VAL A 43 -25.65 6.49 -11.84
C VAL A 43 -24.30 5.98 -11.31
N PRO A 44 -24.03 5.91 -10.00
CA PRO A 44 -22.80 5.29 -9.50
C PRO A 44 -22.63 3.83 -9.95
N VAL A 45 -23.69 3.03 -9.92
CA VAL A 45 -23.65 1.65 -10.41
C VAL A 45 -23.28 1.60 -11.88
N ALA A 46 -23.92 2.43 -12.72
CA ALA A 46 -23.60 2.50 -14.14
C ALA A 46 -22.17 2.99 -14.38
N VAL A 47 -21.71 4.02 -13.65
CA VAL A 47 -20.32 4.49 -13.73
C VAL A 47 -19.34 3.37 -13.34
N ALA A 48 -19.58 2.66 -12.23
CA ALA A 48 -18.69 1.59 -11.77
C ALA A 48 -18.62 0.43 -12.77
N LEU A 49 -19.73 0.08 -13.43
CA LEU A 49 -19.78 -0.98 -14.44
C LEU A 49 -19.12 -0.57 -15.76
N LEU A 50 -19.42 0.66 -16.23
CA LEU A 50 -18.94 1.17 -17.52
C LEU A 50 -17.48 1.66 -17.49
N SER A 51 -16.88 1.78 -16.32
CA SER A 51 -15.45 2.06 -16.10
C SER A 51 -14.73 0.91 -15.40
N TRP A 52 -15.25 -0.31 -15.56
CA TRP A 52 -14.68 -1.47 -14.88
C TRP A 52 -13.33 -1.82 -15.43
N GLN A 53 -12.35 -1.85 -14.56
CA GLN A 53 -11.04 -2.43 -14.88
C GLN A 53 -10.99 -3.87 -14.39
N THR A 54 -10.57 -4.76 -15.26
CA THR A 54 -10.44 -6.18 -14.98
C THR A 54 -9.50 -6.39 -13.80
N LEU A 55 -9.99 -7.03 -12.73
CA LEU A 55 -9.19 -7.37 -11.57
C LEU A 55 -8.37 -8.64 -11.82
N PRO A 56 -7.17 -8.75 -11.26
CA PRO A 56 -6.34 -9.97 -11.39
C PRO A 56 -6.90 -11.06 -10.48
N LEU A 57 -7.80 -11.90 -11.01
CA LEU A 57 -8.43 -12.99 -10.24
C LEU A 57 -7.55 -14.23 -10.15
N GLU A 58 -6.78 -14.53 -11.19
CA GLU A 58 -5.93 -15.71 -11.28
C GLU A 58 -4.62 -15.51 -10.50
N PRO A 59 -4.25 -16.46 -9.61
CA PRO A 59 -2.93 -16.48 -8.98
C PRO A 59 -1.81 -16.54 -10.03
N GLN A 60 -0.85 -15.64 -9.92
CA GLN A 60 0.26 -15.48 -10.85
C GLN A 60 1.61 -15.61 -10.13
N PRO A 61 2.70 -16.04 -10.80
CA PRO A 61 4.05 -15.96 -10.26
C PRO A 61 4.53 -14.50 -10.13
N GLY A 62 5.57 -14.28 -9.35
CA GLY A 62 6.24 -12.98 -9.19
C GLY A 62 6.17 -12.41 -7.78
N VAL A 63 7.02 -11.41 -7.53
CA VAL A 63 7.23 -10.83 -6.18
C VAL A 63 5.95 -10.24 -5.61
N ASP A 64 5.24 -9.42 -6.42
CA ASP A 64 4.01 -8.75 -5.95
C ASP A 64 2.87 -9.75 -5.72
N ASN A 65 2.74 -10.76 -6.56
CA ASN A 65 1.75 -11.81 -6.36
C ASN A 65 2.09 -12.68 -5.14
N SER A 66 3.37 -12.89 -4.84
CA SER A 66 3.82 -13.68 -3.69
C SER A 66 3.48 -13.03 -2.35
N TRP A 67 3.62 -11.70 -2.20
CA TRP A 67 3.16 -11.08 -0.96
C TRP A 67 1.63 -11.07 -0.86
N GLY A 68 0.93 -10.97 -2.00
CA GLY A 68 -0.53 -11.15 -2.05
C GLY A 68 -0.94 -12.53 -1.55
N ALA A 69 -0.27 -13.60 -2.02
CA ALA A 69 -0.47 -14.97 -1.51
C ALA A 69 -0.26 -15.04 0.00
N ALA A 70 0.83 -14.44 0.51
CA ALA A 70 1.18 -14.46 1.93
C ALA A 70 0.09 -13.85 2.81
N LEU A 71 -0.58 -12.76 2.39
CA LEU A 71 -1.67 -12.15 3.15
C LEU A 71 -2.89 -13.08 3.26
N HIS A 72 -3.22 -13.80 2.19
CA HIS A 72 -4.29 -14.79 2.20
C HIS A 72 -3.92 -16.03 3.01
N MET A 73 -2.69 -16.53 2.87
CA MET A 73 -2.16 -17.66 3.64
C MET A 73 -2.13 -17.34 5.13
N ALA A 74 -1.65 -16.15 5.50
CA ALA A 74 -1.58 -15.72 6.90
C ALA A 74 -2.94 -15.75 7.59
N LEU A 75 -4.00 -15.33 6.91
CA LEU A 75 -5.35 -15.41 7.43
C LEU A 75 -5.85 -16.87 7.49
N HIS A 76 -5.54 -17.69 6.47
CA HIS A 76 -5.93 -19.09 6.38
C HIS A 76 -5.28 -19.94 7.47
N ASP A 77 -3.98 -19.73 7.69
CA ASP A 77 -3.13 -20.51 8.59
C ASP A 77 -3.07 -19.92 10.01
N GLY A 78 -3.75 -18.79 10.26
CA GLY A 78 -3.80 -18.12 11.56
C GLY A 78 -2.45 -17.52 12.01
N VAL A 79 -1.62 -17.06 11.06
CA VAL A 79 -0.33 -16.42 11.37
C VAL A 79 -0.55 -15.10 12.11
N THR A 80 0.19 -14.87 13.17
CA THR A 80 0.04 -13.69 14.03
C THR A 80 0.78 -12.48 13.44
N PHE A 81 0.04 -11.43 13.14
CA PHE A 81 0.60 -10.17 12.67
C PHE A 81 1.37 -9.44 13.78
N GLY A 82 2.48 -8.79 13.41
CA GLY A 82 3.36 -8.06 14.31
C GLY A 82 4.45 -8.92 14.95
N ASN A 83 4.18 -10.19 15.23
CA ASN A 83 5.16 -11.13 15.78
C ASN A 83 5.74 -12.08 14.74
N HIS A 84 4.86 -12.67 13.90
CA HIS A 84 5.25 -13.71 12.96
C HIS A 84 5.02 -13.31 11.50
N LEU A 85 4.38 -12.15 11.28
CA LEU A 85 4.24 -11.55 9.98
C LEU A 85 4.23 -10.02 10.11
N ILE A 86 5.23 -9.40 9.48
CA ILE A 86 5.44 -7.95 9.44
C ILE A 86 5.50 -7.52 7.99
N PHE A 87 4.58 -6.64 7.60
CA PHE A 87 4.51 -6.13 6.24
C PHE A 87 3.83 -4.76 6.20
N THR A 88 3.81 -4.12 5.01
CA THR A 88 3.12 -2.83 4.78
C THR A 88 1.60 -2.91 4.84
N TYR A 89 1.05 -4.12 4.87
CA TYR A 89 -0.36 -4.45 5.04
C TYR A 89 -0.61 -5.14 6.38
N GLY A 90 -1.75 -4.85 6.99
CA GLY A 90 -2.20 -5.50 8.21
C GLY A 90 -3.03 -6.77 7.96
N PRO A 91 -3.70 -7.30 8.99
CA PRO A 91 -4.46 -8.55 8.90
C PRO A 91 -5.71 -8.48 7.98
N LEU A 92 -6.18 -7.29 7.64
CA LEU A 92 -7.21 -7.08 6.61
C LEU A 92 -6.61 -6.85 5.23
N GLY A 93 -5.28 -6.86 5.07
CA GLY A 93 -4.57 -6.57 3.82
C GLY A 93 -4.94 -7.49 2.66
N PHE A 94 -5.42 -8.71 2.93
CA PHE A 94 -5.93 -9.60 1.89
C PHE A 94 -7.10 -8.99 1.10
N LEU A 95 -7.86 -8.04 1.67
CA LEU A 95 -8.94 -7.34 0.99
C LEU A 95 -8.47 -6.49 -0.19
N SER A 96 -7.24 -5.99 -0.13
CA SER A 96 -6.61 -5.26 -1.23
C SER A 96 -6.10 -6.16 -2.36
N VAL A 97 -6.17 -7.49 -2.20
CA VAL A 97 -5.69 -8.49 -3.15
C VAL A 97 -6.87 -9.34 -3.64
N PRO A 98 -7.60 -8.93 -4.69
CA PRO A 98 -8.78 -9.66 -5.16
C PRO A 98 -8.47 -10.98 -5.89
N THR A 99 -7.20 -11.40 -5.90
CA THR A 99 -6.74 -12.66 -6.48
C THR A 99 -7.27 -13.86 -5.70
N LEU A 100 -7.72 -14.88 -6.39
CA LEU A 100 -8.35 -16.08 -5.82
C LEU A 100 -7.31 -17.09 -5.30
N TRP A 101 -6.51 -16.69 -4.30
CA TRP A 101 -5.60 -17.62 -3.61
C TRP A 101 -6.39 -18.71 -2.86
N TYR A 102 -7.48 -18.33 -2.22
CA TYR A 102 -8.47 -19.23 -1.60
C TYR A 102 -9.87 -18.80 -1.99
N SER A 103 -10.76 -19.74 -2.23
CA SER A 103 -12.12 -19.49 -2.73
C SER A 103 -12.93 -18.51 -1.86
N HIS A 104 -12.78 -18.56 -0.52
CA HIS A 104 -13.52 -17.71 0.41
C HIS A 104 -12.90 -16.31 0.54
N THR A 105 -11.63 -16.22 0.88
CA THR A 105 -10.96 -14.92 1.12
C THR A 105 -10.83 -14.11 -0.16
N GLY A 106 -10.55 -14.76 -1.31
CA GLY A 106 -10.52 -14.10 -2.60
C GLY A 106 -11.88 -13.55 -3.02
N ALA A 107 -12.99 -14.28 -2.75
CA ALA A 107 -14.33 -13.77 -3.01
C ALA A 107 -14.66 -12.54 -2.14
N ILE A 108 -14.30 -12.56 -0.85
CA ILE A 108 -14.47 -11.40 0.05
C ILE A 108 -13.66 -10.20 -0.47
N ALA A 109 -12.40 -10.41 -0.86
CA ALA A 109 -11.53 -9.36 -1.41
C ALA A 109 -12.09 -8.77 -2.71
N PHE A 110 -12.64 -9.62 -3.60
CA PHE A 110 -13.31 -9.16 -4.81
C PHE A 110 -14.51 -8.26 -4.50
N PHE A 111 -15.40 -8.69 -3.62
CA PHE A 111 -16.58 -7.87 -3.27
C PHE A 111 -16.20 -6.60 -2.50
N TYR A 112 -15.11 -6.61 -1.72
CA TYR A 112 -14.54 -5.40 -1.17
C TYR A 112 -14.08 -4.44 -2.28
N ALA A 113 -13.35 -4.90 -3.29
CA ALA A 113 -12.95 -4.09 -4.43
C ALA A 113 -14.15 -3.52 -5.20
N VAL A 114 -15.24 -4.29 -5.36
CA VAL A 114 -16.53 -3.79 -5.92
C VAL A 114 -17.08 -2.65 -5.06
N LEU A 115 -17.07 -2.79 -3.73
CA LEU A 115 -17.56 -1.77 -2.80
C LEU A 115 -16.74 -0.48 -2.90
N VAL A 116 -15.41 -0.58 -2.95
CA VAL A 116 -14.50 0.57 -3.12
C VAL A 116 -14.78 1.28 -4.44
N ARG A 117 -14.96 0.55 -5.54
CA ARG A 117 -15.32 1.13 -6.86
C ARG A 117 -16.66 1.83 -6.85
N LEU A 118 -17.66 1.26 -6.18
CA LEU A 118 -18.98 1.91 -6.01
C LEU A 118 -18.86 3.18 -5.14
N ALA A 119 -18.05 3.16 -4.10
CA ALA A 119 -17.78 4.34 -3.27
C ALA A 119 -17.07 5.44 -4.09
N LEU A 120 -16.07 5.08 -4.90
CA LEU A 120 -15.38 5.99 -5.81
C LEU A 120 -16.36 6.59 -6.83
N ALA A 121 -17.12 5.77 -7.56
CA ALA A 121 -18.12 6.23 -8.54
C ALA A 121 -19.16 7.15 -7.89
N SER A 122 -19.59 6.84 -6.66
CA SER A 122 -20.53 7.69 -5.88
C SER A 122 -19.92 9.04 -5.55
N ALA A 123 -18.66 9.06 -5.13
CA ALA A 123 -17.93 10.28 -4.80
C ALA A 123 -17.69 11.15 -6.04
N LEU A 124 -17.22 10.54 -7.14
CA LEU A 124 -17.01 11.23 -8.42
C LEU A 124 -18.32 11.85 -8.94
N PHE A 125 -19.40 11.10 -8.94
CA PHE A 125 -20.71 11.62 -9.33
C PHE A 125 -21.20 12.73 -8.39
N ALA A 126 -21.07 12.54 -7.08
CA ALA A 126 -21.45 13.57 -6.09
C ALA A 126 -20.65 14.86 -6.28
N GLY A 127 -19.35 14.76 -6.53
CA GLY A 127 -18.46 15.88 -6.80
C GLY A 127 -18.80 16.59 -8.11
N ALA A 128 -18.82 15.88 -9.21
CA ALA A 128 -19.06 16.40 -10.54
C ALA A 128 -20.47 17.05 -10.66
N ARG A 129 -21.49 16.40 -10.10
CA ARG A 129 -22.86 16.92 -10.11
C ARG A 129 -22.98 18.32 -9.48
N ARG A 130 -22.19 18.61 -8.45
CA ARG A 130 -22.21 19.94 -7.79
C ARG A 130 -21.77 21.06 -8.71
N SER A 131 -20.88 20.78 -9.64
CA SER A 131 -20.34 21.76 -10.57
C SER A 131 -21.08 21.77 -11.91
N TYR A 132 -21.45 20.60 -12.45
CA TYR A 132 -21.92 20.45 -13.83
C TYR A 132 -23.39 20.05 -13.97
N GLY A 133 -24.10 19.73 -12.86
CA GLY A 133 -25.47 19.20 -12.89
C GLY A 133 -25.50 17.67 -13.06
N ALA A 134 -26.70 17.07 -13.16
CA ALA A 134 -26.83 15.62 -13.10
C ALA A 134 -26.26 14.90 -14.33
N VAL A 135 -26.63 15.33 -15.54
CA VAL A 135 -26.27 14.65 -16.80
C VAL A 135 -24.76 14.86 -17.10
N ALA A 136 -24.33 16.11 -17.18
CA ALA A 136 -22.92 16.40 -17.43
C ALA A 136 -22.03 15.89 -16.30
N GLY A 137 -22.52 15.91 -15.05
CA GLY A 137 -21.80 15.34 -13.89
C GLY A 137 -21.64 13.83 -13.98
N ALA A 138 -22.64 13.09 -14.52
CA ALA A 138 -22.51 11.66 -14.76
C ALA A 138 -21.47 11.37 -15.85
N ALA A 139 -21.46 12.13 -16.94
CA ALA A 139 -20.46 11.99 -18.00
C ALA A 139 -19.03 12.28 -17.50
N VAL A 140 -18.85 13.36 -16.73
CA VAL A 140 -17.54 13.69 -16.12
C VAL A 140 -17.10 12.60 -15.14
N ALA A 141 -18.01 12.10 -14.30
CA ALA A 141 -17.68 11.02 -13.36
C ALA A 141 -17.27 9.74 -14.10
N LEU A 142 -17.96 9.39 -15.20
CA LEU A 142 -17.59 8.23 -16.01
C LEU A 142 -16.20 8.40 -16.65
N LEU A 143 -15.94 9.53 -17.29
CA LEU A 143 -14.64 9.80 -17.93
C LEU A 143 -13.48 9.76 -16.91
N VAL A 144 -13.67 10.38 -15.72
CA VAL A 144 -12.66 10.34 -14.67
C VAL A 144 -12.47 8.92 -14.13
N ALA A 145 -13.56 8.18 -13.89
CA ALA A 145 -13.46 6.80 -13.42
C ALA A 145 -12.78 5.88 -14.44
N SER A 146 -13.02 6.06 -15.74
CA SER A 146 -12.38 5.27 -16.80
C SER A 146 -10.92 5.65 -17.03
N ALA A 147 -10.55 6.91 -16.78
CA ALA A 147 -9.16 7.37 -16.88
C ALA A 147 -8.33 6.99 -15.64
N SER A 148 -8.97 6.77 -14.49
CA SER A 148 -8.28 6.35 -13.26
C SER A 148 -8.04 4.84 -13.28
N GLY A 149 -6.77 4.42 -13.39
CA GLY A 149 -6.36 3.02 -13.45
C GLY A 149 -6.59 2.23 -12.16
N SER A 150 -6.96 2.86 -11.06
CA SER A 150 -7.02 2.25 -9.73
C SER A 150 -8.34 2.57 -9.01
N ALA A 151 -8.82 1.64 -8.20
CA ALA A 151 -9.83 1.93 -7.18
C ALA A 151 -9.11 2.59 -6.00
N ILE A 152 -9.39 3.87 -5.76
CA ILE A 152 -8.66 4.69 -4.77
C ILE A 152 -9.59 5.02 -3.62
N GLU A 153 -9.29 4.51 -2.45
CA GLU A 153 -10.09 4.64 -1.22
C GLU A 153 -10.08 6.08 -0.68
N THR A 154 -9.00 6.81 -0.92
CA THR A 154 -8.77 8.15 -0.37
C THR A 154 -9.63 9.22 -1.05
N VAL A 155 -9.91 9.08 -2.36
CA VAL A 155 -10.73 10.03 -3.12
C VAL A 155 -12.17 10.14 -2.59
N PRO A 156 -12.93 9.06 -2.33
CA PRO A 156 -14.22 9.14 -1.68
C PRO A 156 -14.16 9.88 -0.34
N PHE A 157 -13.14 9.61 0.45
CA PHE A 157 -12.95 10.21 1.75
C PHE A 157 -12.73 11.73 1.65
N LEU A 158 -11.90 12.20 0.73
CA LEU A 158 -11.68 13.61 0.46
C LEU A 158 -12.97 14.29 -0.02
N VAL A 159 -13.66 13.72 -1.02
CA VAL A 159 -14.87 14.33 -1.64
C VAL A 159 -16.00 14.48 -0.62
N PHE A 160 -16.25 13.44 0.18
CA PHE A 160 -17.26 13.49 1.24
C PHE A 160 -16.80 14.32 2.43
N GLY A 161 -15.50 14.32 2.75
CA GLY A 161 -14.89 15.16 3.79
C GLY A 161 -15.04 16.65 3.48
N VAL A 162 -14.68 17.06 2.28
CA VAL A 162 -14.89 18.45 1.82
C VAL A 162 -16.37 18.82 1.85
N TRP A 163 -17.26 17.92 1.42
CA TRP A 163 -18.71 18.16 1.53
C TRP A 163 -19.16 18.32 2.98
N ALA A 164 -18.67 17.50 3.90
CA ALA A 164 -19.03 17.55 5.31
C ALA A 164 -18.62 18.89 5.95
N VAL A 165 -17.38 19.34 5.73
CA VAL A 165 -16.87 20.61 6.21
C VAL A 165 -17.61 21.80 5.56
N ASP A 166 -17.95 21.68 4.27
CA ASP A 166 -18.64 22.75 3.52
C ASP A 166 -20.12 22.93 3.92
N ARG A 167 -20.87 21.84 4.08
CA ARG A 167 -22.35 21.86 4.08
C ARG A 167 -23.02 21.43 5.36
N LEU A 168 -22.37 20.58 6.16
CA LEU A 168 -23.03 20.05 7.34
C LEU A 168 -23.09 21.12 8.45
N SER A 169 -24.31 21.36 8.97
CA SER A 169 -24.56 22.24 10.11
C SER A 169 -25.29 21.51 11.25
N ASP A 170 -25.98 20.43 10.95
CA ASP A 170 -26.68 19.62 11.93
C ASP A 170 -25.70 18.81 12.78
N ARG A 171 -25.74 19.00 14.10
CA ARG A 171 -24.81 18.40 15.07
C ARG A 171 -24.83 16.86 15.00
N ARG A 172 -26.01 16.24 14.90
CA ARG A 172 -26.14 14.79 14.89
C ARG A 172 -25.50 14.20 13.63
N ARG A 173 -25.76 14.81 12.47
CA ARG A 173 -25.17 14.37 11.19
C ARG A 173 -23.66 14.54 11.19
N ILE A 174 -23.14 15.63 11.73
CA ILE A 174 -21.70 15.84 11.87
C ILE A 174 -21.07 14.70 12.70
N LEU A 175 -21.64 14.37 13.86
CA LEU A 175 -21.11 13.29 14.70
C LEU A 175 -21.19 11.90 14.01
N ILE A 176 -22.25 11.63 13.26
CA ILE A 176 -22.35 10.39 12.46
C ILE A 176 -21.24 10.32 11.40
N VAL A 177 -21.00 11.44 10.70
CA VAL A 177 -19.92 11.49 9.69
C VAL A 177 -18.55 11.36 10.34
N MET A 178 -18.32 11.98 11.51
CA MET A 178 -17.07 11.83 12.26
C MET A 178 -16.86 10.38 12.72
N ALA A 179 -17.90 9.72 13.21
CA ALA A 179 -17.82 8.31 13.58
C ALA A 179 -17.53 7.42 12.36
N ALA A 180 -18.21 7.66 11.24
CA ALA A 180 -17.95 6.91 9.99
C ALA A 180 -16.52 7.14 9.48
N ALA A 181 -16.04 8.38 9.49
CA ALA A 181 -14.68 8.70 9.09
C ALA A 181 -13.63 8.01 9.98
N GLY A 182 -13.83 8.04 11.31
CA GLY A 182 -12.96 7.32 12.23
C GLY A 182 -12.98 5.81 12.02
N ALA A 183 -14.17 5.23 11.82
CA ALA A 183 -14.31 3.79 11.58
C ALA A 183 -13.61 3.34 10.29
N VAL A 184 -13.78 4.08 9.18
CA VAL A 184 -13.10 3.79 7.90
C VAL A 184 -11.59 3.94 8.06
N ALA A 185 -11.10 5.00 8.71
CA ALA A 185 -9.68 5.19 8.96
C ALA A 185 -9.07 4.05 9.82
N GLY A 186 -9.79 3.61 10.86
CA GLY A 186 -9.36 2.47 11.69
C GLY A 186 -9.36 1.14 10.95
N PHE A 187 -10.32 0.92 10.07
CA PHE A 187 -10.36 -0.25 9.18
C PHE A 187 -9.17 -0.26 8.21
N GLU A 188 -8.88 0.87 7.56
CA GLU A 188 -7.78 0.98 6.60
C GLU A 188 -6.40 0.87 7.25
N LEU A 189 -6.22 1.25 8.52
CA LEU A 189 -4.98 0.97 9.26
C LEU A 189 -4.66 -0.54 9.32
N LEU A 190 -5.69 -1.39 9.35
CA LEU A 190 -5.53 -2.85 9.35
C LEU A 190 -5.50 -3.44 7.94
N ASN A 191 -5.88 -2.68 6.92
CA ASN A 191 -5.83 -3.07 5.51
C ASN A 191 -4.47 -2.67 4.91
N LYS A 192 -4.29 -1.41 4.55
CA LYS A 192 -3.05 -0.85 4.01
C LYS A 192 -2.57 0.31 4.87
N THR A 193 -1.42 0.17 5.50
CA THR A 193 -0.92 1.11 6.51
C THR A 193 -0.80 2.54 5.96
N SER A 194 -0.26 2.75 4.75
CA SER A 194 -0.11 4.08 4.14
C SER A 194 -1.45 4.78 3.96
N THR A 195 -2.43 4.11 3.35
CA THR A 195 -3.81 4.59 3.17
C THR A 195 -4.48 4.87 4.52
N GLY A 196 -4.32 3.95 5.49
CA GLY A 196 -4.87 4.12 6.84
C GLY A 196 -4.38 5.38 7.54
N ILE A 197 -3.08 5.66 7.48
CA ILE A 197 -2.48 6.88 8.08
C ILE A 197 -3.01 8.14 7.39
N GLU A 198 -3.11 8.14 6.07
CA GLU A 198 -3.71 9.26 5.34
C GLU A 198 -5.15 9.51 5.77
N LEU A 199 -5.98 8.46 5.84
CA LEU A 199 -7.37 8.60 6.25
C LEU A 199 -7.50 9.05 7.71
N VAL A 200 -6.61 8.62 8.61
CA VAL A 200 -6.52 9.14 9.99
C VAL A 200 -6.24 10.64 9.98
N ALA A 201 -5.24 11.08 9.21
CA ALA A 201 -4.90 12.50 9.12
C ALA A 201 -6.07 13.33 8.57
N LEU A 202 -6.72 12.88 7.50
CA LEU A 202 -7.90 13.52 6.92
C LEU A 202 -9.08 13.56 7.90
N ALA A 203 -9.35 12.45 8.62
CA ALA A 203 -10.42 12.40 9.64
C ALA A 203 -10.17 13.38 10.80
N LEU A 204 -8.93 13.50 11.26
CA LEU A 204 -8.55 14.46 12.30
C LEU A 204 -8.70 15.90 11.80
N VAL A 205 -8.28 16.22 10.58
CA VAL A 205 -8.50 17.53 9.95
C VAL A 205 -9.99 17.84 9.86
N MET A 206 -10.82 16.88 9.42
CA MET A 206 -12.28 17.03 9.40
C MET A 206 -12.84 17.33 10.80
N ALA A 207 -12.45 16.55 11.81
CA ALA A 207 -12.92 16.72 13.20
C ALA A 207 -12.50 18.07 13.79
N CYS A 208 -11.34 18.59 13.44
CA CYS A 208 -10.86 19.91 13.88
C CYS A 208 -11.56 21.08 13.18
N THR A 209 -12.04 20.89 11.94
CA THR A 209 -12.47 21.98 11.07
C THR A 209 -13.97 22.01 10.79
N ALA A 210 -14.69 20.89 10.90
CA ALA A 210 -16.14 20.87 10.79
C ALA A 210 -16.83 21.71 11.88
N ARG A 211 -18.06 22.15 11.60
CA ARG A 211 -18.85 22.97 12.56
C ARG A 211 -19.18 22.19 13.81
N GLY A 212 -19.11 22.82 14.96
CA GLY A 212 -19.46 22.24 16.26
C GLY A 212 -18.29 22.22 17.25
N ARG A 213 -18.40 21.39 18.33
CA ARG A 213 -17.39 21.29 19.39
C ARG A 213 -16.27 20.32 18.95
N ARG A 214 -15.07 20.87 18.72
CA ARG A 214 -13.88 20.12 18.26
C ARG A 214 -13.56 18.92 19.17
N SER A 215 -13.55 19.11 20.48
CA SER A 215 -13.24 18.03 21.44
C SER A 215 -14.18 16.85 21.32
N VAL A 216 -15.48 17.10 21.16
CA VAL A 216 -16.48 16.01 20.97
C VAL A 216 -16.30 15.31 19.64
N GLN A 217 -16.02 16.06 18.56
CA GLN A 217 -15.79 15.50 17.23
C GLN A 217 -14.54 14.64 17.23
N LEU A 218 -13.42 15.13 17.78
CA LEU A 218 -12.18 14.37 17.94
C LEU A 218 -12.41 13.08 18.77
N ALA A 219 -13.07 13.21 19.91
CA ALA A 219 -13.36 12.06 20.77
C ALA A 219 -14.19 10.98 20.03
N VAL A 220 -15.23 11.39 19.28
CA VAL A 220 -16.07 10.48 18.48
C VAL A 220 -15.26 9.83 17.36
N THR A 221 -14.43 10.61 16.64
CA THR A 221 -13.59 10.10 15.56
C THR A 221 -12.59 9.05 16.09
N VAL A 222 -11.86 9.40 17.16
CA VAL A 222 -10.85 8.50 17.75
C VAL A 222 -11.52 7.27 18.36
N ALA A 223 -12.64 7.43 19.07
CA ALA A 223 -13.35 6.27 19.64
C ALA A 223 -13.85 5.32 18.56
N ALA A 224 -14.42 5.85 17.46
CA ALA A 224 -14.87 5.01 16.34
C ALA A 224 -13.70 4.31 15.62
N MET A 225 -12.56 4.99 15.47
CA MET A 225 -11.33 4.41 14.93
C MET A 225 -10.83 3.27 15.80
N VAL A 226 -10.71 3.47 17.11
CA VAL A 226 -10.27 2.41 18.03
C VAL A 226 -11.23 1.22 18.01
N VAL A 227 -12.54 1.46 18.03
CA VAL A 227 -13.54 0.40 17.93
C VAL A 227 -13.40 -0.38 16.62
N ALA A 228 -13.20 0.29 15.49
CA ALA A 228 -13.01 -0.37 14.20
C ALA A 228 -11.72 -1.21 14.17
N VAL A 229 -10.62 -0.70 14.72
CA VAL A 229 -9.36 -1.46 14.87
C VAL A 229 -9.61 -2.72 15.73
N LEU A 230 -10.24 -2.60 16.89
CA LEU A 230 -10.48 -3.74 17.79
C LEU A 230 -11.39 -4.78 17.14
N ILE A 231 -12.44 -4.35 16.43
CA ILE A 231 -13.36 -5.26 15.72
C ILE A 231 -12.63 -5.95 14.57
N GLY A 232 -11.93 -5.21 13.71
CA GLY A 232 -11.20 -5.76 12.56
C GLY A 232 -10.10 -6.72 13.00
N TRP A 233 -9.34 -6.36 14.04
CA TRP A 233 -8.30 -7.21 14.63
C TRP A 233 -8.87 -8.54 15.12
N SER A 234 -9.93 -8.49 15.91
CA SER A 234 -10.58 -9.70 16.44
C SER A 234 -11.27 -10.53 15.35
N ALA A 235 -11.86 -9.88 14.34
CA ALA A 235 -12.53 -10.57 13.23
C ALA A 235 -11.56 -11.37 12.34
N THR A 236 -10.28 -11.01 12.34
CA THR A 236 -9.22 -11.77 11.65
C THR A 236 -8.55 -12.84 12.54
N GLY A 237 -9.12 -13.13 13.70
CA GLY A 237 -8.59 -14.15 14.62
C GLY A 237 -7.35 -13.70 15.41
N GLN A 238 -6.95 -12.43 15.31
CA GLN A 238 -5.79 -11.92 16.03
C GLN A 238 -6.09 -11.67 17.51
N GLY A 239 -5.19 -12.11 18.39
CA GLY A 239 -5.28 -11.84 19.81
C GLY A 239 -5.00 -10.37 20.15
N LEU A 240 -5.78 -9.75 21.05
CA LEU A 240 -5.57 -8.35 21.44
C LEU A 240 -4.18 -8.09 22.05
N GLY A 241 -3.57 -9.11 22.68
CA GLY A 241 -2.22 -9.00 23.26
C GLY A 241 -1.11 -8.77 22.22
N THR A 242 -1.35 -9.06 20.94
CA THR A 242 -0.36 -8.88 19.86
C THR A 242 -0.47 -7.53 19.15
N LEU A 243 -1.52 -6.75 19.43
CA LEU A 243 -1.73 -5.43 18.84
C LEU A 243 -0.58 -4.44 19.13
N PRO A 244 0.04 -4.41 20.33
CA PRO A 244 1.21 -3.57 20.57
C PRO A 244 2.43 -3.95 19.71
N ALA A 245 2.67 -5.24 19.49
CA ALA A 245 3.74 -5.69 18.59
C ALA A 245 3.47 -5.28 17.15
N PHE A 246 2.24 -5.41 16.67
CA PHE A 246 1.82 -4.92 15.35
C PHE A 246 2.02 -3.40 15.21
N ALA A 247 1.66 -2.62 16.22
CA ALA A 247 1.86 -1.17 16.20
C ALA A 247 3.35 -0.81 16.13
N HIS A 248 4.20 -1.50 16.89
CA HIS A 248 5.65 -1.30 16.89
C HIS A 248 6.27 -1.68 15.54
N SER A 249 5.99 -2.87 15.02
CA SER A 249 6.52 -3.31 13.73
C SER A 249 6.04 -2.43 12.57
N THR A 250 4.79 -1.95 12.64
CA THR A 250 4.23 -0.98 11.68
C THR A 250 5.02 0.34 11.71
N GLU A 251 5.38 0.85 12.89
CA GLU A 251 6.23 2.04 13.04
C GLU A 251 7.61 1.83 12.40
N GLN A 252 8.23 0.66 12.57
CA GLN A 252 9.50 0.31 11.93
C GLN A 252 9.38 0.29 10.39
N ILE A 253 8.32 -0.29 9.85
CA ILE A 253 8.04 -0.25 8.40
C ILE A 253 7.90 1.18 7.89
N ILE A 254 7.11 2.03 8.58
CA ILE A 254 6.86 3.42 8.15
C ILE A 254 8.16 4.24 8.19
N SER A 255 8.93 4.12 9.26
CA SER A 255 10.17 4.90 9.45
C SER A 255 11.23 4.53 8.42
N GLY A 256 11.34 3.25 8.06
CA GLY A 256 12.35 2.74 7.13
C GLY A 256 11.93 2.77 5.65
N TYR A 257 10.63 2.87 5.33
CA TYR A 257 10.14 2.71 3.97
C TYR A 257 10.76 3.68 2.95
N ALA A 258 10.84 4.96 3.29
CA ALA A 258 11.38 5.97 2.37
C ALA A 258 12.87 5.75 2.06
N ALA A 259 13.63 5.26 3.01
CA ALA A 259 15.04 4.88 2.86
C ALA A 259 15.19 3.56 2.10
N GLY A 260 14.44 2.55 2.50
CA GLY A 260 14.45 1.22 1.90
C GLY A 260 13.92 1.21 0.46
N MET A 261 12.75 1.80 0.19
CA MET A 261 12.06 1.70 -1.09
C MET A 261 12.16 2.95 -1.97
N GLY A 262 12.65 4.09 -1.44
CA GLY A 262 12.82 5.32 -2.25
C GLY A 262 13.69 5.05 -3.47
N GLY A 263 13.22 5.31 -4.68
CA GLY A 263 13.91 5.00 -5.95
C GLY A 263 13.75 6.09 -7.00
N GLY A 264 14.55 6.00 -8.07
CA GLY A 264 14.56 6.96 -9.19
C GLY A 264 15.30 8.27 -8.88
N ALA A 265 15.38 9.18 -9.86
CA ALA A 265 16.00 10.48 -9.68
C ALA A 265 15.28 11.33 -8.62
N LEU A 266 16.02 12.10 -7.81
CA LEU A 266 15.43 12.95 -6.76
C LEU A 266 14.49 14.03 -7.33
N ILE A 267 14.86 14.58 -8.47
CA ILE A 267 14.08 15.57 -9.22
C ILE A 267 14.13 15.13 -10.67
N ASP A 268 13.07 14.42 -11.09
CA ASP A 268 12.96 14.02 -12.48
C ASP A 268 11.83 14.82 -13.14
N GLY A 269 12.28 15.82 -13.86
CA GLY A 269 11.59 16.60 -14.86
C GLY A 269 10.11 16.91 -14.65
N TRP A 270 9.32 16.57 -15.65
CA TRP A 270 7.92 16.95 -15.79
C TRP A 270 6.93 16.31 -14.79
N PRO A 271 7.13 15.05 -14.26
CA PRO A 271 6.13 14.49 -13.32
C PRO A 271 6.04 15.28 -12.01
N ILE A 272 7.17 15.74 -11.47
CA ILE A 272 7.18 16.59 -10.27
C ILE A 272 6.58 17.96 -10.55
N ALA A 273 6.91 18.56 -11.71
CA ALA A 273 6.30 19.83 -12.13
C ALA A 273 4.78 19.70 -12.25
N ALA A 274 4.28 18.60 -12.83
CA ALA A 274 2.86 18.28 -12.91
C ALA A 274 2.22 18.06 -11.53
N ALA A 275 2.91 17.41 -10.61
CA ALA A 275 2.45 17.24 -9.23
C ALA A 275 2.32 18.58 -8.49
N CYS A 276 3.28 19.49 -8.66
CA CYS A 276 3.23 20.86 -8.16
C CYS A 276 2.07 21.66 -8.80
N ALA A 277 1.87 21.52 -10.11
CA ALA A 277 0.73 22.15 -10.80
C ALA A 277 -0.62 21.62 -10.28
N ALA A 278 -0.73 20.31 -10.04
CA ALA A 278 -1.90 19.69 -9.42
C ALA A 278 -2.16 20.24 -8.02
N PHE A 279 -1.12 20.43 -7.20
CA PHE A 279 -1.22 21.07 -5.89
C PHE A 279 -1.83 22.47 -5.98
N VAL A 280 -1.26 23.32 -6.85
CA VAL A 280 -1.72 24.70 -7.02
C VAL A 280 -3.15 24.74 -7.55
N PHE A 281 -3.51 23.87 -8.50
CA PHE A 281 -4.85 23.80 -9.07
C PHE A 281 -5.90 23.45 -7.99
N GLY A 282 -5.64 22.43 -7.17
CA GLY A 282 -6.53 22.07 -6.08
C GLY A 282 -6.61 23.14 -4.99
N LEU A 283 -5.49 23.81 -4.67
CA LEU A 283 -5.47 24.95 -3.75
C LEU A 283 -6.34 26.11 -4.27
N VAL A 284 -6.23 26.44 -5.55
CA VAL A 284 -7.11 27.42 -6.22
C VAL A 284 -8.57 26.99 -6.14
N GLY A 285 -8.88 25.71 -6.36
CA GLY A 285 -10.22 25.14 -6.20
C GLY A 285 -10.79 25.33 -4.80
N ALA A 286 -10.00 24.97 -3.77
CA ALA A 286 -10.36 25.12 -2.37
C ALA A 286 -10.62 26.58 -1.98
N LEU A 287 -9.73 27.50 -2.34
CA LEU A 287 -9.85 28.94 -2.08
C LEU A 287 -11.02 29.54 -2.85
N HIS A 288 -11.22 29.18 -4.12
CA HIS A 288 -12.31 29.67 -4.95
C HIS A 288 -13.68 29.25 -4.40
N MET A 289 -13.84 27.98 -4.00
CA MET A 289 -15.06 27.45 -3.41
C MET A 289 -15.43 28.18 -2.10
N THR A 290 -14.43 28.65 -1.38
CA THR A 290 -14.59 29.23 -0.04
C THR A 290 -14.39 30.74 0.03
N ALA A 291 -14.28 31.44 -1.13
CA ALA A 291 -13.96 32.87 -1.20
C ALA A 291 -14.85 33.77 -0.32
N ASN A 292 -16.15 33.44 -0.20
CA ASN A 292 -17.13 34.20 0.60
C ASN A 292 -17.55 33.41 1.86
N GLY A 293 -16.73 32.47 2.34
CA GLY A 293 -17.04 31.63 3.50
C GLY A 293 -16.37 32.06 4.81
N GLU A 294 -16.81 31.47 5.91
CA GLU A 294 -16.15 31.57 7.20
C GLU A 294 -14.69 31.14 7.15
N SER A 295 -13.79 31.80 7.85
CA SER A 295 -12.35 31.51 7.87
C SER A 295 -12.06 30.06 8.26
N ARG A 296 -12.74 29.52 9.26
CA ARG A 296 -12.59 28.11 9.70
C ARG A 296 -12.90 27.12 8.57
N ARG A 297 -13.98 27.33 7.82
CA ARG A 297 -14.37 26.49 6.67
C ARG A 297 -13.31 26.57 5.57
N ARG A 298 -12.82 27.77 5.25
CA ARG A 298 -11.78 27.97 4.23
C ARG A 298 -10.54 27.17 4.55
N TRP A 299 -9.98 27.40 5.73
CA TRP A 299 -8.75 26.74 6.14
C TRP A 299 -8.92 25.23 6.37
N GLY A 300 -10.13 24.80 6.78
CA GLY A 300 -10.45 23.38 6.86
C GLY A 300 -10.37 22.66 5.52
N ILE A 301 -10.94 23.25 4.47
CA ILE A 301 -10.92 22.67 3.12
C ILE A 301 -9.51 22.74 2.51
N VAL A 302 -8.78 23.84 2.74
CA VAL A 302 -7.38 23.97 2.34
C VAL A 302 -6.52 22.91 3.06
N ALA A 303 -6.70 22.71 4.36
CA ALA A 303 -5.97 21.70 5.12
C ALA A 303 -6.27 20.28 4.63
N LEU A 304 -7.54 19.95 4.32
CA LEU A 304 -7.89 18.66 3.72
C LEU A 304 -7.16 18.43 2.39
N TRP A 305 -7.11 19.46 1.53
CA TRP A 305 -6.41 19.37 0.26
C TRP A 305 -4.89 19.18 0.44
N ILE A 306 -4.25 19.97 1.31
CA ILE A 306 -2.82 19.86 1.58
C ILE A 306 -2.47 18.48 2.15
N THR A 307 -3.28 17.98 3.09
CA THR A 307 -3.09 16.64 3.68
C THR A 307 -3.20 15.55 2.63
N PHE A 308 -4.28 15.54 1.85
CA PHE A 308 -4.50 14.60 0.77
C PHE A 308 -3.34 14.63 -0.25
N TRP A 309 -3.02 15.81 -0.79
CA TRP A 309 -1.94 15.94 -1.76
C TRP A 309 -0.59 15.47 -1.21
N TYR A 310 -0.29 15.75 0.05
CA TYR A 310 0.97 15.36 0.69
C TYR A 310 1.12 13.84 0.77
N PHE A 311 0.11 13.13 1.22
CA PHE A 311 0.19 11.67 1.32
C PHE A 311 0.22 11.00 -0.04
N GLU A 312 -0.62 11.44 -0.96
CA GLU A 312 -0.61 10.94 -2.34
C GLU A 312 0.71 11.24 -3.06
N PHE A 313 1.30 12.44 -2.81
CA PHE A 313 2.63 12.77 -3.33
C PHE A 313 3.71 11.83 -2.77
N LYS A 314 3.67 11.52 -1.49
CA LYS A 314 4.62 10.55 -0.91
C LYS A 314 4.41 9.15 -1.51
N GLU A 315 3.20 8.69 -1.66
CA GLU A 315 2.91 7.38 -2.25
C GLU A 315 3.39 7.30 -3.71
N GLY A 316 3.13 8.33 -4.50
CA GLY A 316 3.49 8.36 -5.92
C GLY A 316 4.96 8.65 -6.22
N PHE A 317 5.68 9.35 -5.34
CA PHE A 317 7.02 9.87 -5.67
C PHE A 317 8.16 9.44 -4.73
N VAL A 318 7.89 8.80 -3.62
CA VAL A 318 8.97 8.17 -2.82
C VAL A 318 9.60 7.05 -3.63
N ARG A 319 8.80 6.14 -4.19
CA ARG A 319 9.21 5.22 -5.23
C ARG A 319 8.79 5.80 -6.58
N HIS A 320 9.74 6.50 -7.22
CA HIS A 320 9.47 7.26 -8.44
C HIS A 320 9.58 6.36 -9.68
N ASP A 321 8.55 5.55 -9.91
CA ASP A 321 8.35 4.74 -11.11
C ASP A 321 6.97 5.02 -11.74
N ALA A 322 6.75 4.51 -12.94
CA ALA A 322 5.53 4.77 -13.70
C ALA A 322 4.25 4.33 -12.97
N GLY A 323 4.28 3.17 -12.30
CA GLY A 323 3.12 2.63 -11.57
C GLY A 323 2.73 3.50 -10.37
N HIS A 324 3.70 3.91 -9.55
CA HIS A 324 3.44 4.77 -8.39
C HIS A 324 3.03 6.18 -8.81
N ASN A 325 3.68 6.76 -9.84
CA ASN A 325 3.29 8.05 -10.37
C ASN A 325 1.84 8.05 -10.89
N GLN A 326 1.41 6.93 -11.53
CA GLN A 326 0.04 6.78 -12.00
C GLN A 326 -0.96 6.86 -10.84
N ILE A 327 -0.71 6.17 -9.72
CA ILE A 327 -1.58 6.21 -8.53
C ILE A 327 -1.80 7.66 -8.08
N PHE A 328 -0.72 8.46 -8.02
CA PHE A 328 -0.82 9.88 -7.67
C PHE A 328 -1.73 10.65 -8.63
N PHE A 329 -1.55 10.51 -9.95
CA PHE A 329 -2.34 11.25 -10.92
C PHE A 329 -3.80 10.82 -10.94
N ASP A 330 -4.07 9.54 -10.76
CA ASP A 330 -5.43 9.00 -10.63
C ASP A 330 -6.13 9.59 -9.40
N SER A 331 -5.43 9.70 -8.27
CA SER A 331 -5.92 10.34 -7.04
C SER A 331 -6.23 11.82 -7.25
N MET A 332 -5.32 12.53 -7.93
CA MET A 332 -5.52 13.95 -8.24
C MET A 332 -6.74 14.19 -9.12
N LEU A 333 -6.96 13.34 -10.15
CA LEU A 333 -8.14 13.40 -11.02
C LEU A 333 -9.45 13.34 -10.22
N GLY A 334 -9.57 12.34 -9.37
CA GLY A 334 -10.73 12.18 -8.51
C GLY A 334 -10.85 13.32 -7.48
N GLY A 335 -9.73 13.70 -6.87
CA GLY A 335 -9.64 14.75 -5.84
C GLY A 335 -10.11 16.12 -6.31
N PHE A 336 -9.89 16.49 -7.58
CA PHE A 336 -10.37 17.77 -8.12
C PHE A 336 -11.89 17.89 -8.16
N LEU A 337 -12.62 16.80 -8.22
CA LEU A 337 -14.08 16.81 -8.15
C LEU A 337 -14.60 17.09 -6.73
N ALA A 338 -13.77 17.10 -5.72
CA ALA A 338 -14.15 17.56 -4.37
C ALA A 338 -14.55 19.04 -4.34
N PHE A 339 -14.04 19.86 -5.28
CA PHE A 339 -14.29 21.30 -5.32
C PHE A 339 -15.47 21.66 -6.19
N ARG A 340 -16.26 22.62 -5.70
CA ARG A 340 -17.38 23.19 -6.46
C ARG A 340 -16.91 24.41 -7.24
N TRP A 341 -16.99 24.32 -8.57
CA TRP A 341 -16.64 25.41 -9.46
C TRP A 341 -17.85 26.32 -9.76
N ARG A 342 -17.61 27.64 -9.79
CA ARG A 342 -18.63 28.62 -10.20
C ARG A 342 -18.85 28.54 -11.72
N PRO A 343 -20.05 28.93 -12.22
CA PRO A 343 -20.39 28.83 -13.63
C PRO A 343 -19.34 29.42 -14.57
N GLU A 344 -18.77 30.57 -14.23
CA GLU A 344 -17.82 31.33 -15.05
C GLU A 344 -16.46 30.57 -15.26
N ARG A 345 -16.14 29.63 -14.36
CA ARG A 345 -14.89 28.86 -14.37
C ARG A 345 -15.08 27.38 -14.69
N ARG A 346 -16.30 26.91 -14.92
CA ARG A 346 -16.60 25.50 -15.17
C ARG A 346 -15.90 24.96 -16.40
N LEU A 347 -15.83 25.73 -17.49
CA LEU A 347 -15.16 25.32 -18.72
C LEU A 347 -13.65 25.21 -18.52
N ALA A 348 -13.04 26.15 -17.80
CA ALA A 348 -11.62 26.10 -17.48
C ALA A 348 -11.30 24.89 -16.56
N ALA A 349 -12.14 24.63 -15.55
CA ALA A 349 -12.00 23.48 -14.68
C ALA A 349 -12.20 22.16 -15.44
N LEU A 350 -13.16 22.08 -16.36
CA LEU A 350 -13.37 20.93 -17.22
C LEU A 350 -12.18 20.70 -18.15
N GLY A 351 -11.65 21.75 -18.77
CA GLY A 351 -10.45 21.69 -19.61
C GLY A 351 -9.22 21.21 -18.83
N ALA A 352 -9.00 21.71 -17.62
CA ALA A 352 -7.92 21.25 -16.76
C ALA A 352 -8.08 19.79 -16.34
N THR A 353 -9.30 19.38 -16.00
CA THR A 353 -9.60 17.97 -15.69
C THR A 353 -9.37 17.07 -16.90
N ALA A 354 -9.81 17.47 -18.10
CA ALA A 354 -9.59 16.73 -19.35
C ALA A 354 -8.09 16.63 -19.70
N ALA A 355 -7.33 17.73 -19.55
CA ALA A 355 -5.89 17.73 -19.76
C ALA A 355 -5.18 16.79 -18.81
N LEU A 356 -5.59 16.74 -17.55
CA LEU A 356 -5.04 15.84 -16.55
C LEU A 356 -5.43 14.38 -16.81
N CYS A 357 -6.68 14.12 -17.27
CA CYS A 357 -7.09 12.79 -17.73
C CYS A 357 -6.20 12.28 -18.86
N LEU A 358 -5.99 13.11 -19.89
CA LEU A 358 -5.10 12.78 -21.01
C LEU A 358 -3.69 12.50 -20.51
N PHE A 359 -3.21 13.33 -19.58
CA PHE A 359 -1.90 13.19 -18.99
C PHE A 359 -1.77 11.89 -18.17
N ALA A 360 -2.74 11.54 -17.33
CA ALA A 360 -2.76 10.31 -16.56
C ALA A 360 -2.74 9.07 -17.47
N VAL A 361 -3.55 9.07 -18.53
CA VAL A 361 -3.58 8.00 -19.56
C VAL A 361 -2.24 7.84 -20.26
N VAL A 362 -1.59 8.95 -20.64
CA VAL A 362 -0.27 8.93 -21.29
C VAL A 362 0.80 8.46 -20.30
N ALA A 363 0.77 8.92 -19.05
CA ALA A 363 1.71 8.52 -18.00
C ALA A 363 1.61 7.03 -17.67
N ALA A 364 0.40 6.47 -17.74
CA ALA A 364 0.14 5.04 -17.57
C ALA A 364 0.62 4.17 -18.76
N GLY A 365 1.08 4.78 -19.86
CA GLY A 365 1.36 4.05 -21.10
C GLY A 365 0.11 3.40 -21.72
N SER A 366 -1.09 3.82 -21.29
CA SER A 366 -2.36 3.27 -21.73
C SER A 366 -2.80 3.91 -23.06
N SER A 367 -3.45 3.10 -23.91
CA SER A 367 -4.07 3.63 -25.12
C SER A 367 -5.39 4.35 -24.78
N PRO A 368 -5.67 5.54 -25.36
CA PRO A 368 -6.95 6.21 -25.17
C PRO A 368 -8.18 5.36 -25.56
N SER A 369 -8.02 4.36 -26.43
CA SER A 369 -9.07 3.44 -26.83
C SER A 369 -9.56 2.56 -25.67
N HIS A 370 -8.71 2.21 -24.72
CA HIS A 370 -9.10 1.45 -23.53
C HIS A 370 -9.99 2.28 -22.58
N VAL A 371 -9.76 3.58 -22.50
CA VAL A 371 -10.54 4.49 -21.63
C VAL A 371 -11.99 4.65 -22.12
N LEU A 372 -12.28 4.34 -23.37
CA LEU A 372 -13.58 4.51 -24.00
C LEU A 372 -14.29 3.21 -24.35
N ASP A 373 -13.78 2.05 -23.93
CA ASP A 373 -14.40 0.75 -24.16
C ASP A 373 -15.46 0.40 -23.10
N PHE A 374 -16.42 1.29 -22.90
CA PHE A 374 -17.48 1.10 -21.89
C PHE A 374 -18.28 -0.21 -22.02
N PRO A 375 -18.59 -0.72 -23.24
CA PRO A 375 -19.25 -2.02 -23.36
C PRO A 375 -18.36 -3.19 -22.96
N GLY A 376 -17.07 -3.15 -23.30
CA GLY A 376 -16.08 -4.14 -22.91
C GLY A 376 -15.89 -4.17 -21.40
N ASP A 377 -15.78 -3.01 -20.76
CA ASP A 377 -15.70 -2.86 -19.31
C ASP A 377 -16.88 -3.47 -18.59
N ALA A 378 -18.11 -3.13 -19.02
CA ALA A 378 -19.34 -3.68 -18.44
C ALA A 378 -19.43 -5.20 -18.62
N SER A 379 -19.05 -5.73 -19.78
CA SER A 379 -18.99 -7.18 -20.04
C SER A 379 -17.99 -7.86 -19.10
N SER A 380 -16.81 -7.28 -18.93
CA SER A 380 -15.75 -7.78 -18.04
C SER A 380 -16.21 -7.79 -16.58
N ALA A 381 -16.89 -6.73 -16.14
CA ALA A 381 -17.47 -6.66 -14.79
C ALA A 381 -18.45 -7.80 -14.53
N LEU A 382 -19.42 -8.01 -15.44
CA LEU A 382 -20.43 -9.05 -15.30
C LEU A 382 -19.80 -10.45 -15.31
N LYS A 383 -18.83 -10.68 -16.22
CA LYS A 383 -18.08 -11.94 -16.27
C LYS A 383 -17.33 -12.22 -14.98
N GLN A 384 -16.63 -11.23 -14.41
CA GLN A 384 -15.90 -11.41 -13.17
C GLN A 384 -16.83 -11.60 -11.96
N ILE A 385 -17.96 -10.89 -11.90
CA ILE A 385 -18.99 -11.12 -10.87
C ILE A 385 -19.53 -12.56 -10.96
N GLU A 386 -19.80 -13.06 -12.16
CA GLU A 386 -20.22 -14.44 -12.38
C GLU A 386 -19.13 -15.44 -11.94
N GLN A 387 -17.89 -15.24 -12.39
CA GLN A 387 -16.74 -16.09 -12.02
C GLN A 387 -16.53 -16.19 -10.51
N VAL A 388 -16.68 -15.06 -9.79
CA VAL A 388 -16.48 -15.05 -8.33
C VAL A 388 -17.74 -15.51 -7.58
N SER A 389 -18.94 -15.34 -8.12
CA SER A 389 -20.17 -15.79 -7.47
C SER A 389 -20.31 -17.31 -7.49
N GLU A 390 -19.84 -17.99 -8.51
CA GLU A 390 -19.93 -19.44 -8.67
C GLU A 390 -18.68 -20.15 -8.10
N ARG A 391 -18.92 -21.03 -7.10
CA ARG A 391 -17.82 -21.76 -6.44
C ARG A 391 -16.97 -22.57 -7.41
N SER A 392 -17.61 -23.30 -8.33
CA SER A 392 -16.90 -24.14 -9.31
C SER A 392 -15.96 -23.34 -10.22
N LYS A 393 -16.35 -22.11 -10.60
CA LYS A 393 -15.51 -21.21 -11.40
C LYS A 393 -14.32 -20.68 -10.60
N ARG A 394 -14.54 -20.33 -9.32
CA ARG A 394 -13.43 -19.95 -8.43
C ARG A 394 -12.43 -21.07 -8.27
N ASP A 395 -12.92 -22.30 -8.00
CA ASP A 395 -12.06 -23.46 -7.79
C ASP A 395 -11.27 -23.82 -9.06
N ALA A 396 -11.84 -23.61 -10.26
CA ALA A 396 -11.14 -23.75 -11.54
C ALA A 396 -10.01 -22.72 -11.71
N ILE A 397 -10.28 -21.44 -11.43
CA ILE A 397 -9.25 -20.36 -11.50
C ILE A 397 -8.12 -20.63 -10.50
N ILE A 398 -8.44 -21.11 -9.31
CA ILE A 398 -7.45 -21.49 -8.29
C ILE A 398 -6.56 -22.62 -8.79
N ALA A 399 -7.15 -23.65 -9.43
CA ALA A 399 -6.41 -24.78 -9.98
C ALA A 399 -5.48 -24.34 -11.11
N GLU A 400 -5.97 -23.53 -12.06
CA GLU A 400 -5.15 -22.96 -13.15
C GLU A 400 -3.97 -22.13 -12.62
N GLY A 401 -4.23 -21.26 -11.62
CA GLY A 401 -3.17 -20.46 -10.99
C GLY A 401 -2.13 -21.33 -10.27
N ARG A 402 -2.56 -22.43 -9.61
CA ARG A 402 -1.65 -23.37 -8.96
C ARG A 402 -0.73 -24.04 -9.99
N GLU A 403 -1.29 -24.57 -11.07
CA GLU A 403 -0.52 -25.17 -12.16
C GLU A 403 0.44 -24.16 -12.83
N LEU A 404 0.03 -22.91 -12.98
CA LEU A 404 0.86 -21.86 -13.55
C LEU A 404 2.08 -21.57 -12.68
N ILE A 405 1.92 -21.48 -11.34
CA ILE A 405 3.02 -21.27 -10.41
C ILE A 405 3.94 -22.50 -10.37
N GLU A 406 3.39 -23.71 -10.34
CA GLU A 406 4.18 -24.94 -10.39
C GLU A 406 5.03 -25.06 -11.67
N ARG A 407 4.48 -24.66 -12.82
CA ARG A 407 5.23 -24.61 -14.10
C ARG A 407 6.29 -23.53 -14.12
N SER A 408 6.02 -22.38 -13.47
CA SER A 408 6.96 -21.25 -13.42
C SER A 408 8.12 -21.50 -12.45
N TYR A 409 7.84 -22.21 -11.37
CA TYR A 409 8.78 -22.53 -10.30
C TYR A 409 8.81 -24.04 -10.03
N PRO A 410 9.30 -24.85 -10.98
CA PRO A 410 9.27 -26.31 -10.84
C PRO A 410 10.17 -26.78 -9.70
N ILE A 411 9.61 -27.62 -8.81
CA ILE A 411 10.32 -28.27 -7.71
C ILE A 411 10.27 -29.78 -7.92
N ASP A 412 11.42 -30.43 -7.96
CA ASP A 412 11.50 -31.87 -8.12
C ASP A 412 11.02 -32.64 -6.87
N GLN A 413 10.58 -33.89 -7.10
CA GLN A 413 9.99 -34.73 -6.05
C GLN A 413 10.97 -35.01 -4.88
N GLN A 414 12.28 -35.08 -5.15
CA GLN A 414 13.26 -35.29 -4.08
C GLN A 414 13.34 -34.06 -3.16
N THR A 415 13.30 -32.86 -3.74
CA THR A 415 13.23 -31.59 -3.00
C THR A 415 11.93 -31.52 -2.18
N LEU A 416 10.77 -31.84 -2.77
CA LEU A 416 9.49 -31.87 -2.05
C LEU A 416 9.48 -32.87 -0.89
N ASN A 417 10.12 -34.02 -1.05
CA ASN A 417 10.23 -35.03 0.00
C ASN A 417 11.04 -34.52 1.23
N LEU A 418 11.99 -33.62 1.03
CA LEU A 418 12.77 -32.99 2.12
C LEU A 418 11.96 -31.91 2.89
N LEU A 419 10.92 -31.38 2.27
CA LEU A 419 10.04 -30.34 2.85
C LEU A 419 8.78 -30.92 3.50
N ARG A 420 8.35 -32.13 3.07
CA ARG A 420 7.11 -32.73 3.55
C ARG A 420 7.09 -32.91 5.07
N GLY A 421 6.03 -32.36 5.72
CA GLY A 421 5.84 -32.41 7.17
C GLY A 421 6.90 -31.63 7.94
N LYS A 422 7.52 -30.63 7.31
CA LYS A 422 8.48 -29.71 7.91
C LYS A 422 8.02 -28.28 7.76
N THR A 423 8.03 -27.54 8.86
CA THR A 423 7.81 -26.10 8.83
C THR A 423 8.84 -25.45 7.91
N THR A 424 8.39 -24.67 6.94
CA THR A 424 9.21 -24.18 5.83
C THR A 424 9.06 -22.68 5.64
N HIS A 425 10.17 -21.94 5.69
CA HIS A 425 10.27 -20.57 5.18
C HIS A 425 10.70 -20.57 3.72
N VAL A 426 10.11 -19.73 2.88
CA VAL A 426 10.49 -19.53 1.48
C VAL A 426 11.23 -18.20 1.33
N ALA A 427 12.49 -18.25 0.88
CA ALA A 427 13.37 -17.11 0.70
C ALA A 427 13.81 -16.97 -0.77
N PRO A 428 14.08 -15.75 -1.28
CA PRO A 428 13.97 -14.49 -0.57
C PRO A 428 12.54 -13.92 -0.54
N TYR A 429 11.66 -14.20 -1.53
CA TYR A 429 10.33 -13.60 -1.63
C TYR A 429 9.29 -14.37 -2.44
N GLN A 430 9.58 -15.54 -3.02
CA GLN A 430 8.62 -16.31 -3.85
C GLN A 430 7.66 -17.18 -3.02
N VAL A 431 6.98 -16.54 -2.06
CA VAL A 431 6.11 -17.20 -1.07
C VAL A 431 4.93 -17.94 -1.72
N ALA A 432 4.47 -17.52 -2.90
CA ALA A 432 3.40 -18.19 -3.66
C ALA A 432 3.72 -19.68 -3.93
N VAL A 433 5.00 -20.07 -3.94
CA VAL A 433 5.44 -21.46 -4.05
C VAL A 433 4.96 -22.31 -2.87
N ALA A 434 4.95 -21.75 -1.64
CA ALA A 434 4.45 -22.47 -0.48
C ALA A 434 2.96 -22.80 -0.64
N TRP A 435 2.17 -21.88 -1.18
CA TRP A 435 0.76 -22.10 -1.50
C TRP A 435 0.58 -23.13 -2.64
N ALA A 436 1.37 -23.03 -3.70
CA ALA A 436 1.21 -23.90 -4.87
C ALA A 436 1.52 -25.37 -4.55
N TYR A 437 2.58 -25.62 -3.77
CA TYR A 437 3.01 -26.96 -3.40
C TYR A 437 2.47 -27.45 -2.04
N ASP A 438 1.54 -26.72 -1.44
CA ASP A 438 0.92 -27.07 -0.15
C ASP A 438 1.97 -27.35 0.95
N LEU A 439 2.97 -26.46 1.04
CA LEU A 439 4.02 -26.55 2.06
C LEU A 439 3.50 -26.03 3.40
N ASP A 440 4.00 -26.61 4.50
CA ASP A 440 3.75 -26.08 5.87
C ASP A 440 4.51 -24.76 6.02
N TRP A 441 3.84 -23.67 5.56
CA TRP A 441 4.46 -22.34 5.50
C TRP A 441 4.65 -21.74 6.88
N HIS A 442 5.90 -21.49 7.22
CA HIS A 442 6.30 -20.96 8.51
C HIS A 442 7.26 -19.76 8.26
N PRO A 443 6.69 -18.56 8.04
CA PRO A 443 7.48 -17.40 7.62
C PRO A 443 8.42 -16.91 8.71
N LEU A 444 9.52 -16.28 8.31
CA LEU A 444 10.18 -15.30 9.18
C LEU A 444 9.27 -14.07 9.32
N PRO A 445 9.36 -13.32 10.44
CA PRO A 445 8.53 -12.14 10.66
C PRO A 445 8.51 -11.20 9.46
N VAL A 446 9.65 -10.80 8.96
CA VAL A 446 9.80 -10.05 7.70
C VAL A 446 10.01 -11.04 6.56
N PHE A 447 8.92 -11.58 6.03
CA PHE A 447 8.94 -12.70 5.08
C PHE A 447 9.40 -12.33 3.66
N GLN A 448 9.43 -11.05 3.35
CA GLN A 448 9.99 -10.49 2.11
C GLN A 448 11.30 -9.79 2.48
N SER A 449 12.46 -10.41 2.23
CA SER A 449 13.76 -9.94 2.70
C SER A 449 14.02 -8.45 2.43
N TYR A 450 13.58 -7.95 1.28
CA TYR A 450 13.75 -6.55 0.88
C TYR A 450 12.96 -5.55 1.74
N THR A 451 12.04 -6.01 2.60
CA THR A 451 11.27 -5.14 3.50
C THR A 451 11.87 -5.01 4.90
N ALA A 452 13.02 -5.61 5.15
CA ALA A 452 13.81 -5.39 6.37
C ALA A 452 14.51 -4.01 6.32
N TYR A 453 13.72 -2.93 6.46
CA TYR A 453 14.20 -1.56 6.26
C TYR A 453 15.01 -1.00 7.43
N THR A 454 14.90 -1.60 8.61
CA THR A 454 15.56 -1.14 9.85
C THR A 454 16.31 -2.27 10.54
N THR A 455 17.30 -1.93 11.35
CA THR A 455 18.00 -2.88 12.22
C THR A 455 17.05 -3.70 13.09
N THR A 456 15.96 -3.10 13.57
CA THR A 456 14.95 -3.81 14.37
C THR A 456 14.30 -4.93 13.56
N LEU A 457 13.91 -4.66 12.31
CA LEU A 457 13.26 -5.65 11.44
C LEU A 457 14.21 -6.80 11.05
N ASP A 458 15.48 -6.52 10.80
CA ASP A 458 16.50 -7.54 10.56
C ASP A 458 16.79 -8.37 11.84
N GLN A 459 16.79 -7.71 13.01
CA GLN A 459 16.93 -8.37 14.30
C GLN A 459 15.76 -9.31 14.60
N ASP A 460 14.52 -8.90 14.32
CA ASP A 460 13.32 -9.74 14.50
C ASP A 460 13.42 -11.05 13.71
N ASN A 461 13.91 -11.00 12.47
CA ASN A 461 14.15 -12.20 11.66
C ASN A 461 15.28 -13.07 12.22
N ALA A 462 16.40 -12.45 12.62
CA ALA A 462 17.52 -13.17 13.20
C ALA A 462 17.15 -13.83 14.53
N ASP A 463 16.36 -13.17 15.37
CA ASP A 463 15.84 -13.72 16.63
C ASP A 463 14.88 -14.88 16.38
N ALA A 464 14.01 -14.78 15.37
CA ALA A 464 13.14 -15.87 14.95
C ALA A 464 13.95 -17.12 14.55
N LEU A 465 15.04 -16.95 13.78
CA LEU A 465 15.94 -18.05 13.41
C LEU A 465 16.67 -18.67 14.61
N ASN A 466 16.85 -17.93 15.69
CA ASN A 466 17.50 -18.40 16.91
C ASN A 466 16.53 -18.93 17.98
N SER A 467 15.23 -18.78 17.78
CA SER A 467 14.18 -19.14 18.72
C SER A 467 13.63 -20.55 18.49
N ALA A 468 12.70 -20.96 19.34
CA ALA A 468 11.90 -22.17 19.12
C ALA A 468 10.93 -22.06 17.92
N TYR A 469 10.69 -20.84 17.44
CA TYR A 469 9.88 -20.57 16.25
C TYR A 469 10.65 -20.81 14.94
N ALA A 470 11.95 -21.04 14.98
CA ALA A 470 12.77 -21.21 13.78
C ALA A 470 12.21 -22.27 12.81
N PRO A 471 12.01 -21.98 11.54
CA PRO A 471 11.52 -22.94 10.55
C PRO A 471 12.49 -24.11 10.42
N GLN A 472 11.97 -25.35 10.37
CA GLN A 472 12.79 -26.55 10.23
C GLN A 472 13.52 -26.60 8.89
N ARG A 473 12.96 -25.92 7.87
CA ARG A 473 13.51 -25.82 6.51
C ARG A 473 13.47 -24.38 6.02
N ILE A 474 14.46 -24.02 5.23
CA ILE A 474 14.42 -22.84 4.36
C ILE A 474 14.54 -23.32 2.95
N LEU A 475 13.54 -22.98 2.12
CA LEU A 475 13.54 -23.19 0.68
C LEU A 475 13.98 -21.89 0.02
N ARG A 476 15.16 -21.88 -0.62
CA ARG A 476 15.71 -20.70 -1.29
C ARG A 476 15.69 -20.88 -2.79
N ASN A 477 15.33 -19.82 -3.54
CA ASN A 477 15.48 -19.77 -4.98
C ASN A 477 16.58 -18.76 -5.41
N LEU A 478 16.90 -18.77 -6.71
CA LEU A 478 17.85 -17.84 -7.34
C LEU A 478 17.18 -16.60 -7.90
N GLU A 479 16.28 -16.01 -7.14
CA GLU A 479 15.68 -14.73 -7.54
C GLU A 479 16.72 -13.61 -7.50
N GLY A 480 16.67 -12.71 -8.49
CA GLY A 480 17.53 -11.53 -8.51
C GLY A 480 17.15 -10.54 -7.41
N PRO A 481 18.11 -9.76 -6.88
CA PRO A 481 17.82 -8.73 -5.91
C PRO A 481 16.95 -7.62 -6.54
N ILE A 482 16.04 -7.04 -5.75
CA ILE A 482 15.26 -5.91 -6.20
C ILE A 482 16.09 -4.62 -6.20
N ASP A 483 15.72 -3.66 -7.04
CA ASP A 483 16.23 -2.28 -7.04
C ASP A 483 17.77 -2.17 -7.08
N GLY A 484 18.47 -3.14 -7.67
CA GLY A 484 19.94 -3.14 -7.79
C GLY A 484 20.68 -3.34 -6.47
N ARG A 485 20.07 -3.95 -5.46
CA ARG A 485 20.69 -4.29 -4.17
C ARG A 485 21.63 -5.50 -4.28
N VAL A 486 22.26 -5.86 -3.20
CA VAL A 486 22.90 -7.16 -2.98
C VAL A 486 21.96 -7.98 -2.08
N LEU A 487 21.50 -9.14 -2.54
CA LEU A 487 20.47 -9.92 -1.84
C LEU A 487 20.84 -10.23 -0.37
N SER A 488 22.08 -10.57 -0.10
CA SER A 488 22.56 -10.85 1.26
C SER A 488 22.69 -9.60 2.15
N PHE A 489 22.47 -8.41 1.60
CA PHE A 489 22.50 -7.13 2.30
C PHE A 489 21.11 -6.57 2.58
N ASP A 490 20.05 -7.23 2.09
CA ASP A 490 18.67 -6.87 2.45
C ASP A 490 18.44 -7.02 3.96
N GLU A 491 18.90 -8.14 4.51
CA GLU A 491 18.81 -8.53 5.93
C GLU A 491 20.15 -9.15 6.41
N PRO A 492 21.17 -8.31 6.65
CA PRO A 492 22.54 -8.80 6.87
C PRO A 492 22.70 -9.67 8.11
N LEU A 493 22.01 -9.35 9.21
CA LEU A 493 22.05 -10.13 10.44
C LEU A 493 21.35 -11.46 10.27
N THR A 494 20.18 -11.46 9.64
CA THR A 494 19.42 -12.67 9.27
C THR A 494 20.25 -13.58 8.36
N THR A 495 20.89 -13.02 7.32
CA THR A 495 21.78 -13.76 6.40
C THR A 495 22.90 -14.46 7.15
N ARG A 496 23.58 -13.77 8.09
CA ARG A 496 24.65 -14.39 8.89
C ARG A 496 24.11 -15.43 9.87
N THR A 497 22.95 -15.17 10.49
CA THR A 497 22.29 -16.13 11.38
C THR A 497 21.88 -17.38 10.61
N MET A 498 21.34 -17.24 9.38
CA MET A 498 21.04 -18.36 8.51
C MET A 498 22.32 -19.17 8.18
N LEU A 499 23.42 -18.51 7.85
CA LEU A 499 24.71 -19.18 7.65
C LEU A 499 25.12 -19.99 8.89
N CYS A 500 24.91 -19.46 10.09
CA CYS A 500 25.31 -20.11 11.34
C CYS A 500 24.41 -21.30 11.72
N ARG A 501 23.11 -21.20 11.47
CA ARG A 501 22.09 -22.12 11.99
C ARG A 501 21.61 -23.16 10.98
N TYR A 502 21.84 -22.94 9.68
CA TYR A 502 21.28 -23.82 8.64
C TYR A 502 22.35 -24.47 7.78
N ARG A 503 22.09 -25.72 7.42
CA ARG A 503 22.97 -26.54 6.59
C ARG A 503 22.30 -26.90 5.29
N PRO A 504 23.01 -26.90 4.14
CA PRO A 504 22.43 -27.32 2.88
C PRO A 504 22.16 -28.83 2.91
N LEU A 505 20.92 -29.23 2.59
CA LEU A 505 20.55 -30.62 2.36
C LEU A 505 20.61 -30.98 0.88
N ARG A 506 20.17 -30.08 0.02
CA ARG A 506 20.08 -30.26 -1.42
C ARG A 506 20.17 -28.93 -2.13
N ALA A 507 20.78 -28.91 -3.28
CA ALA A 507 20.72 -27.81 -4.24
C ALA A 507 20.44 -28.36 -5.63
N THR A 508 19.58 -27.71 -6.39
CA THR A 508 19.34 -27.87 -7.82
C THR A 508 19.85 -26.64 -8.56
N SER A 509 19.58 -26.51 -9.85
CA SER A 509 19.88 -25.30 -10.60
C SER A 509 19.06 -24.07 -10.14
N SER A 510 17.89 -24.28 -9.51
CA SER A 510 16.95 -23.21 -9.18
C SER A 510 16.60 -23.14 -7.69
N TRP A 511 16.73 -24.23 -6.96
CA TRP A 511 16.30 -24.35 -5.57
C TRP A 511 17.37 -24.93 -4.65
N GLN A 512 17.45 -24.38 -3.45
CA GLN A 512 18.26 -24.92 -2.35
C GLN A 512 17.37 -25.17 -1.14
N VAL A 513 17.51 -26.36 -0.53
CA VAL A 513 16.88 -26.70 0.75
C VAL A 513 17.93 -26.65 1.85
N LEU A 514 17.64 -25.83 2.86
CA LEU A 514 18.47 -25.75 4.08
C LEU A 514 17.71 -26.39 5.26
N ALA A 515 18.44 -27.04 6.16
CA ALA A 515 17.89 -27.60 7.40
C ALA A 515 18.44 -26.89 8.62
N LEU A 516 17.56 -26.65 9.59
CA LEU A 516 17.95 -26.13 10.91
C LEU A 516 18.90 -27.11 11.60
N GLY A 517 19.97 -26.59 12.16
CA GLY A 517 20.98 -27.32 12.91
C GLY A 517 21.45 -26.57 14.16
N ALA A 518 22.42 -27.15 14.85
CA ALA A 518 23.11 -26.44 15.94
C ALA A 518 23.87 -25.23 15.39
N ASP A 519 24.01 -24.19 16.23
CA ASP A 519 24.85 -23.03 15.91
C ASP A 519 26.28 -23.46 15.72
N ARG A 520 26.90 -23.03 14.62
CA ARG A 520 28.27 -23.36 14.24
C ARG A 520 29.22 -22.16 14.26
N CYS A 521 28.70 -20.97 14.58
CA CYS A 521 29.51 -19.76 14.55
C CYS A 521 30.08 -19.42 15.91
N ALA A 522 31.35 -19.05 15.91
CA ALA A 522 31.99 -18.47 17.10
C ALA A 522 31.62 -16.99 17.25
N THR A 523 31.94 -16.42 18.41
CA THR A 523 31.81 -14.97 18.62
C THR A 523 32.64 -14.19 17.59
N PRO A 524 32.12 -13.14 16.96
CA PRO A 524 32.86 -12.31 16.03
C PRO A 524 34.06 -11.61 16.71
N VAL A 525 35.18 -11.53 15.99
CA VAL A 525 36.42 -10.85 16.44
C VAL A 525 36.68 -9.65 15.55
N LEU A 526 36.87 -8.47 16.13
CA LEU A 526 37.20 -7.25 15.41
C LEU A 526 38.62 -7.39 14.80
N LEU A 527 38.70 -7.24 13.47
CA LEU A 527 39.96 -7.25 12.73
C LEU A 527 40.61 -5.87 12.69
N ARG A 528 39.81 -4.88 12.28
CA ARG A 528 40.25 -3.48 12.23
C ARG A 528 39.07 -2.52 12.07
N THR A 529 39.30 -1.28 12.45
CA THR A 529 38.40 -0.16 12.19
C THR A 529 39.07 0.86 11.25
N VAL A 530 38.35 1.36 10.26
CA VAL A 530 38.84 2.35 9.31
C VAL A 530 37.83 3.49 9.27
N ARG A 531 38.31 4.74 9.44
CA ARG A 531 37.51 5.94 9.16
C ARG A 531 37.83 6.39 7.74
N ALA A 532 36.81 6.63 6.95
CA ALA A 532 36.95 7.03 5.57
C ALA A 532 35.91 8.12 5.21
N ASN A 533 36.20 8.87 4.18
CA ASN A 533 35.22 9.80 3.62
C ASN A 533 34.24 9.05 2.68
N TRP A 534 33.14 9.69 2.36
CA TRP A 534 32.26 9.23 1.29
C TRP A 534 33.05 9.08 -0.01
N ASN A 535 32.72 8.07 -0.82
CA ASN A 535 33.37 7.67 -2.07
C ASN A 535 34.84 7.16 -1.90
N GLN A 536 35.37 7.11 -0.69
CA GLN A 536 36.71 6.59 -0.45
C GLN A 536 36.72 5.06 -0.43
N VAL A 537 37.53 4.47 -1.30
CA VAL A 537 37.69 3.02 -1.37
C VAL A 537 38.49 2.50 -0.18
N VAL A 538 37.95 1.50 0.47
CA VAL A 538 38.59 0.79 1.63
C VAL A 538 38.82 -0.66 1.22
N ALA A 539 40.03 -1.16 1.48
CA ALA A 539 40.36 -2.58 1.25
C ALA A 539 39.66 -3.48 2.28
N VAL A 540 39.05 -4.58 1.84
CA VAL A 540 38.40 -5.60 2.68
C VAL A 540 39.46 -6.60 3.15
N PRO A 541 39.59 -6.88 4.46
CA PRO A 541 40.52 -7.90 4.96
C PRO A 541 40.23 -9.28 4.33
N ALA A 542 41.31 -10.03 4.12
CA ALA A 542 41.16 -11.44 3.76
C ALA A 542 40.66 -12.25 4.96
N PRO A 543 39.86 -13.32 4.76
CA PRO A 543 39.58 -14.29 5.81
C PRO A 543 40.90 -14.85 6.40
N PRO A 544 41.06 -14.93 7.74
CA PRO A 544 42.24 -15.45 8.35
C PRO A 544 42.58 -16.91 7.98
N ASN A 545 41.57 -17.68 7.67
CA ASN A 545 41.67 -19.09 7.27
C ASN A 545 40.44 -19.53 6.44
N ASP A 546 40.37 -20.78 6.01
CA ASP A 546 39.35 -21.34 5.10
C ASP A 546 38.01 -21.66 5.80
N HIS A 547 37.89 -21.44 7.08
CA HIS A 547 36.67 -21.60 7.87
C HIS A 547 36.24 -20.32 8.60
N THR A 548 36.71 -19.17 8.14
CA THR A 548 36.37 -17.87 8.74
C THR A 548 35.76 -16.94 7.68
N VAL A 549 34.64 -16.36 8.02
CA VAL A 549 33.98 -15.33 7.17
C VAL A 549 34.38 -13.93 7.63
N VAL A 550 34.31 -12.95 6.70
CA VAL A 550 34.54 -11.54 7.00
C VAL A 550 33.30 -10.73 6.67
N PHE A 551 32.84 -9.94 7.64
CA PHE A 551 31.75 -8.98 7.46
C PHE A 551 32.16 -7.59 7.98
N VAL A 552 31.40 -6.57 7.57
CA VAL A 552 31.64 -5.17 7.97
C VAL A 552 30.39 -4.58 8.61
N ARG A 553 30.55 -3.85 9.70
CA ARG A 553 29.57 -2.90 10.21
C ARG A 553 29.95 -1.51 9.75
N ILE A 554 28.98 -0.77 9.19
CA ILE A 554 29.22 0.55 8.62
C ILE A 554 28.39 1.57 9.39
N ASP A 555 29.06 2.43 10.15
CA ASP A 555 28.42 3.50 10.91
C ASP A 555 28.57 4.84 10.19
N GLY A 556 27.61 5.76 10.40
CA GLY A 556 27.60 7.10 9.80
C GLY A 556 26.91 7.19 8.44
N VAL A 557 26.25 6.10 7.99
CA VAL A 557 25.52 6.03 6.71
C VAL A 557 24.06 6.40 6.88
N ALA A 558 23.46 6.13 8.05
CA ALA A 558 22.06 6.37 8.34
C ALA A 558 21.66 7.85 8.17
N VAL A 559 20.38 8.08 7.88
CA VAL A 559 19.83 9.44 7.72
C VAL A 559 19.92 10.21 9.04
N ALA A 560 20.60 11.36 9.02
CA ALA A 560 20.85 12.14 10.23
C ALA A 560 20.65 13.66 9.99
N GLY A 561 20.49 14.41 11.08
CA GLY A 561 20.42 15.86 11.07
C GLY A 561 19.27 16.42 10.19
N PHE A 562 19.57 17.42 9.38
CA PHE A 562 18.59 18.08 8.49
C PHE A 562 18.00 17.12 7.45
N GLU A 563 18.74 16.09 7.05
CA GLU A 563 18.28 15.09 6.09
C GLU A 563 17.07 14.28 6.64
N ARG A 564 16.94 14.10 7.96
CA ARG A 564 15.73 13.50 8.57
C ARG A 564 14.48 14.31 8.27
N LEU A 565 14.58 15.64 8.31
CA LEU A 565 13.43 16.50 7.99
C LEU A 565 13.07 16.40 6.49
N THR A 566 14.06 16.40 5.61
CA THR A 566 13.82 16.21 4.17
C THR A 566 13.28 14.83 3.85
N ALA A 567 13.73 13.79 4.55
CA ALA A 567 13.20 12.42 4.44
C ALA A 567 11.75 12.32 4.90
N LEU A 568 11.37 13.04 5.97
CA LEU A 568 9.98 13.11 6.43
C LEU A 568 9.08 13.74 5.39
N LEU A 569 9.52 14.84 4.76
CA LEU A 569 8.73 15.57 3.76
C LEU A 569 8.67 14.85 2.41
N PHE A 570 9.73 14.15 2.03
CA PHE A 570 9.83 13.44 0.76
C PHE A 570 10.57 12.10 0.93
N ARG A 571 11.88 12.06 0.68
CA ARG A 571 12.76 10.88 0.81
C ARG A 571 14.21 11.32 1.05
N PRO A 572 15.06 10.47 1.66
CA PRO A 572 16.49 10.74 1.77
C PRO A 572 17.20 10.56 0.43
N ALA A 573 18.44 11.03 0.35
CA ALA A 573 19.33 10.68 -0.73
C ALA A 573 19.64 9.19 -0.72
N GLN A 574 19.81 8.57 -1.88
CA GLN A 574 20.14 7.15 -1.97
C GLN A 574 21.57 6.88 -1.47
N ARG A 575 21.75 5.78 -0.76
CA ARG A 575 23.04 5.22 -0.42
C ARG A 575 23.37 4.08 -1.39
N MET A 576 24.59 4.08 -1.86
CA MET A 576 25.13 3.02 -2.70
C MET A 576 26.34 2.40 -1.99
N VAL A 577 26.43 1.09 -2.01
CA VAL A 577 27.66 0.38 -1.65
C VAL A 577 28.36 -0.03 -2.94
N VAL A 578 29.63 0.32 -3.07
CA VAL A 578 30.46 -0.03 -4.24
C VAL A 578 31.38 -1.18 -3.83
N LEU A 579 31.18 -2.33 -4.47
CA LEU A 579 31.92 -3.56 -4.23
C LEU A 579 32.76 -3.91 -5.46
N ASN A 580 34.09 -3.93 -5.34
CA ASN A 580 35.00 -4.16 -6.47
C ASN A 580 34.72 -3.26 -7.67
N GLY A 581 34.27 -2.02 -7.43
CA GLY A 581 33.92 -1.05 -8.48
C GLY A 581 32.48 -1.14 -9.00
N ALA A 582 31.69 -2.15 -8.62
CA ALA A 582 30.27 -2.23 -8.96
C ALA A 582 29.39 -1.58 -7.88
N ALA A 583 28.54 -0.65 -8.28
CA ALA A 583 27.66 0.07 -7.37
C ALA A 583 26.33 -0.69 -7.17
N HIS A 584 25.93 -0.86 -5.93
CA HIS A 584 24.69 -1.50 -5.53
C HIS A 584 23.95 -0.60 -4.54
N ARG A 585 22.63 -0.63 -4.58
CA ARG A 585 21.83 0.10 -3.61
C ARG A 585 22.00 -0.49 -2.20
N LEU A 586 22.15 0.39 -1.20
CA LEU A 586 22.29 0.04 0.20
C LEU A 586 21.11 0.58 1.01
N VAL A 587 20.51 -0.25 1.84
CA VAL A 587 19.61 0.18 2.91
C VAL A 587 20.47 0.69 4.05
N GLU A 588 20.40 1.98 4.34
CA GLU A 588 21.34 2.64 5.24
C GLU A 588 21.23 2.22 6.69
N GLU A 589 20.03 1.87 7.16
CA GLU A 589 19.81 1.52 8.56
C GLU A 589 20.37 0.14 8.91
N THR A 590 20.30 -0.83 7.97
CA THR A 590 20.86 -2.18 8.16
C THR A 590 22.36 -2.26 7.87
N ALA A 591 22.99 -1.18 7.41
CA ALA A 591 24.43 -1.17 7.14
C ALA A 591 25.30 -1.44 8.39
N SER A 592 24.78 -1.12 9.59
CA SER A 592 25.44 -1.41 10.87
C SER A 592 25.28 -2.86 11.36
N ASP A 593 24.41 -3.66 10.73
CA ASP A 593 24.06 -5.01 11.19
C ASP A 593 25.11 -6.06 10.78
N GLY A 594 25.99 -5.71 9.86
CA GLY A 594 27.14 -6.53 9.48
C GLY A 594 26.98 -7.21 8.13
N LEU A 595 27.33 -6.48 7.08
CA LEU A 595 27.29 -6.93 5.68
C LEU A 595 28.35 -8.01 5.46
N LEU A 596 27.93 -9.21 5.06
CA LEU A 596 28.81 -10.32 4.74
C LEU A 596 29.60 -10.01 3.45
N LEU A 597 30.92 -9.88 3.53
CA LEU A 597 31.74 -9.47 2.39
C LEU A 597 32.54 -10.60 1.76
N ARG A 598 33.09 -11.49 2.60
CA ARG A 598 33.97 -12.59 2.15
C ARG A 598 33.65 -13.86 2.91
N ALA A 599 33.50 -14.96 2.20
CA ALA A 599 33.38 -16.28 2.78
C ALA A 599 34.12 -17.28 1.90
N PRO A 600 35.05 -18.08 2.47
CA PRO A 600 35.65 -19.20 1.76
C PRO A 600 34.59 -20.21 1.30
N ALA A 601 34.80 -20.83 0.14
CA ALA A 601 33.84 -21.80 -0.44
C ALA A 601 33.52 -22.99 0.49
N ARG A 602 34.38 -23.25 1.48
CA ARG A 602 34.21 -24.34 2.44
C ARG A 602 33.12 -24.05 3.47
N VAL A 603 32.85 -22.78 3.78
CA VAL A 603 31.89 -22.34 4.80
C VAL A 603 30.64 -21.66 4.20
N ASP A 604 30.77 -21.05 3.04
CA ASP A 604 29.63 -20.50 2.30
C ASP A 604 28.79 -21.64 1.66
N TYR A 605 27.60 -21.32 1.24
CA TYR A 605 26.84 -22.24 0.42
C TYR A 605 27.46 -22.36 -0.98
N ALA A 606 27.34 -23.55 -1.57
CA ALA A 606 27.85 -23.77 -2.91
C ALA A 606 27.19 -22.86 -3.95
N ALA A 607 27.97 -22.41 -4.93
CA ALA A 607 27.42 -21.66 -6.05
C ALA A 607 26.29 -22.45 -6.75
N PRO A 608 25.23 -21.81 -7.23
CA PRO A 608 25.03 -20.34 -7.28
C PRO A 608 24.38 -19.74 -6.04
N PHE A 609 24.20 -20.49 -4.94
CA PHE A 609 23.53 -20.05 -3.71
C PHE A 609 24.45 -19.41 -2.65
N ASN A 610 25.68 -19.08 -3.00
CA ASN A 610 26.61 -18.41 -2.12
C ASN A 610 26.05 -17.07 -1.58
N LEU A 611 26.35 -16.76 -0.34
CA LEU A 611 25.87 -15.57 0.34
C LEU A 611 26.85 -14.39 0.21
N ALA A 612 28.15 -14.66 0.22
CA ALA A 612 29.16 -13.62 0.19
C ALA A 612 29.45 -13.15 -1.26
N PRO A 613 29.50 -11.84 -1.53
CA PRO A 613 29.94 -11.31 -2.82
C PRO A 613 31.44 -11.45 -3.07
N ASN A 614 32.20 -11.88 -2.06
CA ASN A 614 33.66 -12.06 -2.09
C ASN A 614 34.44 -10.81 -2.54
N SER A 615 34.02 -9.64 -2.06
CA SER A 615 34.62 -8.36 -2.38
C SER A 615 35.95 -8.12 -1.69
N THR A 616 36.91 -7.56 -2.43
CA THR A 616 38.22 -7.14 -1.93
C THR A 616 38.31 -5.65 -1.60
N THR A 617 37.36 -4.86 -2.13
CA THR A 617 37.24 -3.42 -1.86
C THR A 617 35.79 -3.04 -1.60
N ILE A 618 35.60 -2.01 -0.79
CA ILE A 618 34.29 -1.44 -0.47
C ILE A 618 34.38 0.08 -0.40
N ALA A 619 33.37 0.76 -0.89
CA ALA A 619 33.12 2.18 -0.63
C ALA A 619 31.62 2.41 -0.41
N VAL A 620 31.24 3.53 0.20
CA VAL A 620 29.85 3.98 0.28
C VAL A 620 29.73 5.34 -0.39
N GLU A 621 28.72 5.47 -1.23
CA GLU A 621 28.44 6.68 -1.99
C GLU A 621 27.05 7.22 -1.65
N LYS A 622 26.88 8.52 -1.86
CA LYS A 622 25.60 9.22 -1.68
C LYS A 622 25.16 9.81 -3.01
N VAL A 623 24.04 9.35 -3.54
CA VAL A 623 23.54 9.73 -4.87
C VAL A 623 22.30 10.62 -4.73
N GLY A 624 22.22 11.67 -5.55
CA GLY A 624 21.08 12.58 -5.59
C GLY A 624 20.98 13.54 -4.40
N ALA A 625 22.03 13.71 -3.62
CA ALA A 625 22.10 14.68 -2.53
C ALA A 625 22.63 16.03 -2.99
N LEU A 626 22.21 17.10 -2.30
CA LEU A 626 22.97 18.34 -2.29
C LEU A 626 24.38 18.04 -1.77
N PRO A 627 25.44 18.65 -2.33
CA PRO A 627 26.83 18.39 -1.94
C PRO A 627 27.13 19.02 -0.57
N LEU A 628 26.48 18.52 0.48
CA LEU A 628 26.78 18.87 1.85
C LEU A 628 27.87 17.90 2.36
N PRO A 629 28.93 18.42 3.05
CA PRO A 629 29.94 17.57 3.64
C PRO A 629 29.27 16.60 4.61
N GLY A 630 29.41 15.30 4.35
CA GLY A 630 28.94 14.25 5.25
C GLY A 630 29.94 14.03 6.39
N ALA A 631 29.48 13.55 7.54
CA ALA A 631 30.35 13.02 8.56
C ALA A 631 31.18 11.84 7.99
N PRO A 632 32.42 11.60 8.49
CA PRO A 632 33.19 10.44 8.11
C PRO A 632 32.45 9.14 8.41
N ILE A 633 32.58 8.15 7.54
CA ILE A 633 32.04 6.80 7.69
C ILE A 633 33.03 5.96 8.45
N THR A 634 32.55 5.11 9.36
CA THR A 634 33.36 4.16 10.09
C THR A 634 33.08 2.73 9.63
N TYR A 635 34.07 2.04 9.11
CA TYR A 635 34.04 0.63 8.73
C TYR A 635 34.69 -0.20 9.83
N SER A 636 33.92 -1.04 10.50
CA SER A 636 34.43 -2.00 11.48
C SER A 636 34.38 -3.41 10.89
N PHE A 637 35.52 -3.94 10.49
CA PHE A 637 35.65 -5.29 9.91
C PHE A 637 35.78 -6.34 11.00
N TYR A 638 34.99 -7.40 10.89
CA TYR A 638 34.99 -8.53 11.82
C TYR A 638 35.31 -9.83 11.09
N SER A 639 35.98 -10.74 11.77
CA SER A 639 36.03 -12.14 11.37
C SER A 639 35.15 -12.98 12.28
N GLN A 640 34.57 -14.03 11.72
CA GLN A 640 33.75 -14.98 12.47
C GLN A 640 34.06 -16.40 11.99
N SER A 641 34.57 -17.24 12.90
CA SER A 641 34.86 -18.63 12.60
C SER A 641 33.57 -19.45 12.54
N VAL A 642 33.51 -20.35 11.57
CA VAL A 642 32.35 -21.22 11.29
C VAL A 642 32.82 -22.66 11.41
N SER A 643 32.34 -23.38 12.40
CA SER A 643 32.64 -24.80 12.60
C SER A 643 32.06 -25.64 11.47
N LEU A 644 32.88 -26.48 10.88
CA LEU A 644 32.44 -27.31 9.74
C LEU A 644 31.61 -28.52 10.18
N GLY A 645 31.50 -28.79 11.50
CA GLY A 645 30.84 -29.99 12.02
C GLY A 645 31.62 -31.26 11.67
N ALA A 646 31.56 -32.27 12.49
CA ALA A 646 31.97 -33.60 12.06
C ALA A 646 30.99 -34.05 10.96
N SER A 647 31.51 -34.33 9.76
CA SER A 647 30.79 -34.85 8.60
C SER A 647 30.08 -36.16 8.92
#